data_a747d1c7b0e584bc4f171a16f8edc519
#
_entry.id   a747d1c7b0e584bc4f171a16f8edc519
#
_cell.length_a   1.000
_cell.length_b   1.000
_cell.length_c   1.000
_cell.angle_alpha   90.00
_cell.angle_beta   90.00
_cell.angle_gamma   90.00
#
_symmetry.space_group_name_H-M   'P 1'
#
loop_
_entity.id
_entity.type
_entity.pdbx_description
1 polymer ?
#
loop_
_entity_poly.entity_id
_entity_poly.type
_entity_poly.pdbx_seq_one_letter_code
_entity_poly.pdbx_strand_id
1 'polypeptide(L)'
;MNHKTALLLSWLVLMVALRSCLGDSTEAPGPLSPGESQACFEVVPGHVVELVAAEPLVFDPVAICWASDGRLFVAEMSDYPNGDGGGRIVTLTDTDGDGTIDTRTIFAAGLPFPNGLMAWNGGLLVTAAPDIVHLADRDGDGAAETREVILTGFNAGNQQLRVNGLCSGPDGWVYAANGRSGGSITSPKRPGAPAVSIDRHDLRFRPDTGEVEAVAGFSQFGLAFDAQGNRFSNWNTAPIRHVVFPLDVANRHPLAGPPSDMEVLEDPVQQNRLFPISGTPTTFNREPTDAFNASCGLSIDSGALLAPGGCAYVCEPLLNIVHRRELVPRGVSFEARRPAGEEACEFLASRDPWFRPVFTATGPDGALWICDFYRRWVEHPDFVKAELRGGVEWDEGKDRGRIWRVRPRGRGAERPRAEDSDTTPRGMPPARTAARDLLDRTAGDGVAVASELAGKSDPAVRFDVALAAEALEPAARAMVLAKVLATEPADPWVDRAVLCVAEEAAPRIVQLLATAEAGDTRLRRILRGLAEACGRRAEDGEALSRIVASVDLDEHAVLALLAGSVRGRRTGGGLPLPDSFGGLPIADWMEKCRAVAGREAVGDRDDAIELLALDASPEATGILVGLLAEPTGIDDGGAILRSLRGRDPVRVADGILAAWPAATPAVRRVMLETLFRPEGFADRLPRVLAALEAGEVSPGDIAPDTRHAILASDFLAPADRSRLEMLLGGAASADRAAVVAAVGIALPEAGDRHRGRELFSRYCAGCHRSGGIGARVGPDLAAMHAKPRGQLLEDILDPNRRLTGEYAAVAVVTREGDAFMGLVSGETPVAVQLTLAEGTIETIPRGAIEVFRGTGKSLMPEGFEQALRPEDLADVIEFLTTRR
;
A
#
# COMPACT_ATOMS: atom_id res chain seq x y z
N MET A 1 41.75 -21.04 -36.81
CA MET A 1 41.94 -20.27 -35.53
C MET A 1 41.64 -21.22 -34.35
N ASN A 2 42.60 -21.37 -33.44
CA ASN A 2 42.46 -22.34 -32.34
C ASN A 2 41.39 -21.91 -31.30
N HIS A 3 40.65 -22.88 -30.79
CA HIS A 3 39.62 -22.68 -29.73
C HIS A 3 40.09 -21.79 -28.55
N LYS A 4 41.40 -21.79 -28.26
CA LYS A 4 41.99 -20.93 -27.21
C LYS A 4 42.02 -19.45 -27.57
N THR A 5 42.15 -19.12 -28.86
CA THR A 5 42.15 -17.74 -29.34
C THR A 5 40.74 -17.15 -29.36
N ALA A 6 39.73 -17.95 -29.69
CA ALA A 6 38.33 -17.54 -29.62
C ALA A 6 37.84 -17.31 -28.19
N LEU A 7 38.26 -18.16 -27.25
CA LEU A 7 37.96 -17.96 -25.81
C LEU A 7 38.67 -16.74 -25.24
N LEU A 8 39.90 -16.43 -25.62
CA LEU A 8 40.62 -15.23 -25.19
C LEU A 8 40.00 -13.95 -25.78
N LEU A 9 39.51 -13.96 -27.03
CA LEU A 9 38.78 -12.84 -27.60
C LEU A 9 37.42 -12.64 -26.91
N SER A 10 36.69 -13.70 -26.61
CA SER A 10 35.44 -13.62 -25.86
C SER A 10 35.67 -13.07 -24.43
N TRP A 11 36.75 -13.48 -23.76
CA TRP A 11 37.12 -12.93 -22.45
C TRP A 11 37.60 -11.47 -22.54
N LEU A 12 38.28 -11.07 -23.61
CA LEU A 12 38.72 -9.70 -23.82
C LEU A 12 37.54 -8.76 -24.14
N VAL A 13 36.56 -9.22 -24.92
CA VAL A 13 35.31 -8.49 -25.19
C VAL A 13 34.48 -8.36 -23.94
N LEU A 14 34.38 -9.43 -23.13
CA LEU A 14 33.69 -9.41 -21.86
C LEU A 14 34.35 -8.47 -20.85
N MET A 15 35.68 -8.46 -20.80
CA MET A 15 36.45 -7.55 -19.93
C MET A 15 36.42 -6.09 -20.40
N VAL A 16 36.28 -5.83 -21.69
CA VAL A 16 36.11 -4.47 -22.22
C VAL A 16 34.69 -3.99 -21.93
N ALA A 17 33.69 -4.83 -22.13
CA ALA A 17 32.29 -4.53 -21.77
C ALA A 17 32.14 -4.30 -20.25
N LEU A 18 32.80 -5.13 -19.40
CA LEU A 18 32.82 -4.92 -17.95
C LEU A 18 33.54 -3.61 -17.54
N ARG A 19 34.57 -3.19 -18.29
CA ARG A 19 35.25 -1.90 -18.01
C ARG A 19 34.40 -0.69 -18.40
N SER A 20 33.56 -0.80 -19.41
CA SER A 20 32.63 0.28 -19.79
C SER A 20 31.51 0.47 -18.73
N CYS A 21 31.15 -0.59 -18.01
CA CYS A 21 30.23 -0.51 -16.88
C CYS A 21 30.88 -0.08 -15.54
N LEU A 22 32.23 -0.05 -15.47
CA LEU A 22 33.01 0.29 -14.26
C LEU A 22 33.78 1.63 -14.42
N GLY A 23 33.30 2.53 -15.27
CA GLY A 23 33.95 3.84 -15.49
C GLY A 23 34.02 4.69 -14.23
N ASP A 24 35.23 4.98 -13.79
CA ASP A 24 35.61 5.94 -12.72
C ASP A 24 35.41 7.42 -13.18
N SER A 25 34.30 7.73 -13.87
CA SER A 25 33.98 9.09 -14.25
C SER A 25 32.95 9.69 -13.30
N THR A 26 33.20 10.88 -12.81
CA THR A 26 32.32 11.68 -11.95
C THR A 26 31.02 12.14 -12.66
N GLU A 27 30.88 11.89 -13.96
CA GLU A 27 29.67 12.09 -14.73
C GLU A 27 28.84 10.80 -14.76
N ALA A 28 27.52 10.94 -14.60
CA ALA A 28 26.60 9.82 -14.75
C ALA A 28 26.81 9.20 -16.16
N PRO A 29 26.86 7.86 -16.29
CA PRO A 29 27.13 7.21 -17.56
C PRO A 29 26.11 7.65 -18.61
N GLY A 30 26.58 7.95 -19.82
CA GLY A 30 25.75 8.24 -20.98
C GLY A 30 24.98 6.99 -21.44
N PRO A 31 24.08 7.15 -22.43
CA PRO A 31 23.30 6.04 -22.96
C PRO A 31 24.21 5.01 -23.66
N LEU A 32 23.95 3.74 -23.42
CA LEU A 32 24.65 2.62 -24.04
C LEU A 32 24.01 2.25 -25.38
N SER A 33 24.77 1.65 -26.29
CA SER A 33 24.19 0.97 -27.47
C SER A 33 23.30 -0.20 -27.02
N PRO A 34 22.33 -0.66 -27.86
CA PRO A 34 21.47 -1.78 -27.48
C PRO A 34 22.21 -3.05 -27.07
N GLY A 35 23.33 -3.38 -27.74
CA GLY A 35 24.15 -4.54 -27.40
C GLY A 35 24.92 -4.39 -26.07
N GLU A 36 25.42 -3.20 -25.77
CA GLU A 36 26.08 -2.91 -24.49
C GLU A 36 25.06 -2.93 -23.35
N SER A 37 23.87 -2.35 -23.53
CA SER A 37 22.79 -2.39 -22.55
C SER A 37 22.31 -3.82 -22.31
N GLN A 38 22.19 -4.66 -23.36
CA GLN A 38 21.87 -6.08 -23.22
C GLN A 38 22.87 -6.81 -22.33
N ALA A 39 24.15 -6.49 -22.44
CA ALA A 39 25.20 -7.09 -21.62
C ALA A 39 25.15 -6.67 -20.12
N CYS A 40 24.41 -5.63 -19.80
CA CYS A 40 24.21 -5.15 -18.43
C CYS A 40 23.10 -5.87 -17.68
N PHE A 41 22.31 -6.73 -18.31
CA PHE A 41 21.24 -7.47 -17.65
C PHE A 41 21.74 -8.63 -16.82
N GLU A 42 21.17 -8.76 -15.65
CA GLU A 42 21.11 -10.01 -14.89
C GLU A 42 19.67 -10.51 -14.88
N VAL A 43 19.45 -11.71 -15.37
CA VAL A 43 18.15 -12.39 -15.37
C VAL A 43 18.27 -13.71 -14.60
N VAL A 44 17.19 -14.13 -13.96
CA VAL A 44 17.19 -15.39 -13.19
C VAL A 44 17.69 -16.58 -14.03
N PRO A 45 18.37 -17.56 -13.40
CA PRO A 45 18.93 -18.70 -14.09
C PRO A 45 17.92 -19.42 -14.98
N GLY A 46 18.38 -19.87 -16.15
CA GLY A 46 17.53 -20.60 -17.10
C GLY A 46 16.78 -19.71 -18.08
N HIS A 47 16.88 -18.38 -17.98
CA HIS A 47 16.28 -17.41 -18.91
C HIS A 47 17.33 -16.68 -19.76
N VAL A 48 16.87 -16.05 -20.83
CA VAL A 48 17.66 -15.18 -21.71
C VAL A 48 16.86 -13.91 -21.99
N VAL A 49 17.58 -12.78 -22.12
CA VAL A 49 17.04 -11.51 -22.57
C VAL A 49 17.44 -11.30 -24.02
N GLU A 50 16.49 -11.02 -24.88
CA GLU A 50 16.69 -10.78 -26.30
C GLU A 50 16.21 -9.38 -26.66
N LEU A 51 16.94 -8.71 -27.54
CA LEU A 51 16.51 -7.45 -28.13
C LEU A 51 15.50 -7.78 -29.24
N VAL A 52 14.34 -7.14 -29.21
CA VAL A 52 13.30 -7.26 -30.24
C VAL A 52 13.32 -6.04 -31.16
N ALA A 53 13.36 -4.85 -30.58
CA ALA A 53 13.43 -3.59 -31.30
C ALA A 53 14.21 -2.56 -30.50
N ALA A 54 14.90 -1.68 -31.21
CA ALA A 54 15.60 -0.52 -30.63
C ALA A 54 15.48 0.68 -31.54
N GLU A 55 15.97 1.82 -31.08
CA GLU A 55 16.17 2.99 -31.93
C GLU A 55 16.99 2.65 -33.18
N PRO A 56 16.64 3.09 -34.40
CA PRO A 56 15.60 4.06 -34.75
C PRO A 56 14.22 3.48 -35.07
N LEU A 57 13.94 2.21 -34.74
CA LEU A 57 12.66 1.56 -35.07
C LEU A 57 11.60 1.84 -33.99
N VAL A 58 12.00 2.14 -32.77
CA VAL A 58 11.09 2.44 -31.65
C VAL A 58 11.66 3.56 -30.79
N PHE A 59 10.75 4.42 -30.26
CA PHE A 59 11.10 5.55 -29.41
C PHE A 59 10.09 5.64 -28.26
N ASP A 60 10.57 5.84 -27.03
CA ASP A 60 9.71 6.06 -25.85
C ASP A 60 8.52 5.10 -25.74
N PRO A 61 8.72 3.76 -25.85
CA PRO A 61 7.62 2.82 -25.83
C PRO A 61 7.01 2.71 -24.40
N VAL A 62 5.68 2.84 -24.29
CA VAL A 62 4.98 2.80 -23.00
C VAL A 62 3.89 1.74 -22.93
N ALA A 63 3.45 1.19 -24.03
CA ALA A 63 2.50 0.07 -24.10
C ALA A 63 2.65 -0.67 -25.42
N ILE A 64 2.36 -1.97 -25.41
CA ILE A 64 2.31 -2.82 -26.61
C ILE A 64 1.07 -3.68 -26.62
N CYS A 65 0.60 -4.02 -27.81
CA CYS A 65 -0.38 -5.08 -28.00
C CYS A 65 -0.19 -5.74 -29.38
N TRP A 66 -0.79 -6.91 -29.58
CA TRP A 66 -0.80 -7.64 -30.83
C TRP A 66 -2.20 -7.69 -31.41
N ALA A 67 -2.31 -7.47 -32.71
CA ALA A 67 -3.53 -7.78 -33.43
C ALA A 67 -3.63 -9.29 -33.71
N SER A 68 -4.82 -9.75 -34.07
CA SER A 68 -5.09 -11.16 -34.40
C SER A 68 -4.28 -11.68 -35.59
N ASP A 69 -3.81 -10.79 -36.47
CA ASP A 69 -2.92 -11.10 -37.59
C ASP A 69 -1.43 -11.18 -37.22
N GLY A 70 -1.10 -10.95 -35.93
CA GLY A 70 0.27 -11.01 -35.40
C GLY A 70 1.05 -9.71 -35.48
N ARG A 71 0.50 -8.61 -36.03
CA ARG A 71 1.16 -7.30 -36.04
C ARG A 71 1.34 -6.79 -34.62
N LEU A 72 2.54 -6.30 -34.32
CA LEU A 72 2.88 -5.67 -33.06
C LEU A 72 2.63 -4.17 -33.15
N PHE A 73 1.79 -3.63 -32.25
CA PHE A 73 1.54 -2.21 -32.10
C PHE A 73 2.21 -1.67 -30.86
N VAL A 74 2.80 -0.47 -30.95
CA VAL A 74 3.51 0.20 -29.85
C VAL A 74 2.97 1.61 -29.69
N ALA A 75 2.62 1.99 -28.45
CA ALA A 75 2.40 3.38 -28.09
C ALA A 75 3.73 4.03 -27.77
N GLU A 76 4.06 5.09 -28.49
CA GLU A 76 5.22 5.93 -28.25
C GLU A 76 4.79 7.27 -27.64
N MET A 77 5.30 7.57 -26.44
CA MET A 77 4.99 8.79 -25.69
C MET A 77 6.12 9.83 -25.88
N SER A 78 6.43 10.17 -27.12
CA SER A 78 7.55 11.06 -27.46
C SER A 78 7.34 12.52 -27.01
N ASP A 79 6.14 12.88 -26.59
CA ASP A 79 5.77 14.19 -26.03
C ASP A 79 6.02 14.30 -24.51
N TYR A 80 6.43 13.23 -23.85
CA TYR A 80 6.77 13.24 -22.43
C TYR A 80 8.09 14.01 -22.17
N PRO A 81 8.21 14.85 -21.10
CA PRO A 81 7.17 15.12 -20.10
C PRO A 81 6.21 16.26 -20.44
N ASN A 82 6.58 17.23 -21.27
CA ASN A 82 5.89 18.52 -21.41
C ASN A 82 5.58 18.90 -22.88
N GLY A 83 5.52 17.94 -23.80
CA GLY A 83 5.15 18.20 -25.20
C GLY A 83 3.65 18.35 -25.41
N ASP A 84 3.27 18.67 -26.63
CA ASP A 84 1.89 18.94 -27.04
C ASP A 84 1.46 17.98 -28.16
N GLY A 85 1.03 16.75 -27.83
CA GLY A 85 0.42 15.83 -28.77
C GLY A 85 1.39 15.20 -29.80
N GLY A 86 2.65 15.01 -29.40
CA GLY A 86 3.67 14.35 -30.20
C GLY A 86 3.62 12.82 -30.17
N GLY A 87 2.73 12.25 -29.37
CA GLY A 87 2.57 10.82 -29.23
C GLY A 87 2.00 10.15 -30.47
N ARG A 88 2.33 8.88 -30.66
CA ARG A 88 1.95 8.12 -31.86
C ARG A 88 1.81 6.62 -31.56
N ILE A 89 1.14 5.94 -32.47
CA ILE A 89 1.10 4.47 -32.50
C ILE A 89 1.89 4.03 -33.73
N VAL A 90 2.77 3.08 -33.52
CA VAL A 90 3.55 2.49 -34.61
C VAL A 90 3.28 1.00 -34.72
N THR A 91 3.35 0.47 -35.92
CA THR A 91 3.39 -0.96 -36.22
C THR A 91 4.84 -1.38 -36.44
N LEU A 92 5.26 -2.42 -35.76
CA LEU A 92 6.58 -3.03 -35.88
C LEU A 92 6.44 -4.41 -36.52
N THR A 93 7.26 -4.72 -37.52
CA THR A 93 7.17 -5.97 -38.26
C THR A 93 8.55 -6.60 -38.40
N ASP A 94 8.61 -7.89 -38.16
CA ASP A 94 9.71 -8.80 -38.49
C ASP A 94 9.36 -9.40 -39.86
N THR A 95 10.02 -8.92 -40.91
CA THR A 95 9.68 -9.26 -42.30
C THR A 95 10.39 -10.51 -42.80
N ASP A 96 11.53 -10.87 -42.18
CA ASP A 96 12.32 -12.06 -42.55
C ASP A 96 12.09 -13.24 -41.58
N GLY A 97 11.43 -13.01 -40.46
CA GLY A 97 11.03 -14.04 -39.52
C GLY A 97 12.16 -14.53 -38.60
N ASP A 98 13.20 -13.69 -38.39
CA ASP A 98 14.34 -14.03 -37.53
C ASP A 98 14.08 -13.76 -36.06
N GLY A 99 12.96 -13.10 -35.73
CA GLY A 99 12.53 -12.74 -34.37
C GLY A 99 12.97 -11.35 -33.94
N THR A 100 13.59 -10.59 -34.83
CA THR A 100 14.00 -9.18 -34.63
C THR A 100 13.18 -8.30 -35.55
N ILE A 101 12.75 -7.15 -35.06
CA ILE A 101 12.01 -6.18 -35.89
C ILE A 101 12.94 -5.48 -36.84
N ASP A 102 12.54 -5.42 -38.10
CA ASP A 102 13.30 -4.76 -39.18
C ASP A 102 12.56 -3.59 -39.84
N THR A 103 11.25 -3.50 -39.69
CA THR A 103 10.45 -2.42 -40.27
C THR A 103 9.53 -1.73 -39.27
N ARG A 104 9.26 -0.45 -39.52
CA ARG A 104 8.43 0.42 -38.74
C ARG A 104 7.48 1.23 -39.64
N THR A 105 6.21 1.24 -39.32
CA THR A 105 5.18 2.08 -39.96
C THR A 105 4.47 2.93 -38.92
N ILE A 106 4.19 4.20 -39.20
CA ILE A 106 3.36 5.03 -38.31
C ILE A 106 1.91 4.70 -38.59
N PHE A 107 1.26 4.07 -37.64
CA PHE A 107 -0.17 3.71 -37.69
C PHE A 107 -1.07 4.92 -37.41
N ALA A 108 -0.73 5.72 -36.37
CA ALA A 108 -1.42 6.98 -36.08
C ALA A 108 -0.47 7.95 -35.38
N ALA A 109 -0.68 9.25 -35.59
CA ALA A 109 0.11 10.31 -34.96
C ALA A 109 -0.80 11.40 -34.35
N GLY A 110 -0.21 12.35 -33.63
CA GLY A 110 -0.93 13.47 -33.02
C GLY A 110 -1.85 13.04 -31.88
N LEU A 111 -1.41 12.06 -31.10
CA LEU A 111 -2.13 11.58 -29.92
C LEU A 111 -1.50 12.21 -28.65
N PRO A 112 -2.30 12.81 -27.75
CA PRO A 112 -1.75 13.41 -26.53
C PRO A 112 -1.42 12.32 -25.50
N PHE A 113 -0.14 12.04 -25.31
CA PHE A 113 0.38 11.09 -24.31
C PHE A 113 -0.33 9.73 -24.31
N PRO A 114 -0.31 8.99 -25.44
CA PRO A 114 -0.94 7.67 -25.52
C PRO A 114 -0.20 6.70 -24.58
N ASN A 115 -0.93 6.04 -23.68
CA ASN A 115 -0.31 5.19 -22.65
C ASN A 115 -1.05 3.86 -22.38
N GLY A 116 -2.01 3.50 -23.24
CA GLY A 116 -2.69 2.22 -23.18
C GLY A 116 -3.19 1.80 -24.56
N LEU A 117 -2.96 0.54 -24.92
CA LEU A 117 -3.36 -0.06 -26.18
C LEU A 117 -4.11 -1.36 -25.97
N MET A 118 -5.11 -1.61 -26.80
CA MET A 118 -5.77 -2.92 -26.91
C MET A 118 -6.30 -3.14 -28.32
N ALA A 119 -6.03 -4.30 -28.90
CA ALA A 119 -6.65 -4.69 -30.19
C ALA A 119 -8.16 -4.87 -30.01
N TRP A 120 -8.97 -4.27 -30.88
CA TRP A 120 -10.41 -4.36 -30.83
C TRP A 120 -11.03 -4.09 -32.24
N ASN A 121 -11.96 -4.93 -32.65
CA ASN A 121 -12.80 -4.77 -33.82
C ASN A 121 -12.04 -4.38 -35.11
N GLY A 122 -10.96 -5.10 -35.42
CA GLY A 122 -10.11 -4.87 -36.59
C GLY A 122 -9.24 -3.61 -36.52
N GLY A 123 -9.13 -3.00 -35.35
CA GLY A 123 -8.30 -1.82 -35.07
C GLY A 123 -7.79 -1.82 -33.66
N LEU A 124 -7.59 -0.65 -33.08
CA LEU A 124 -7.03 -0.43 -31.76
C LEU A 124 -7.90 0.49 -30.91
N LEU A 125 -8.13 0.14 -29.65
CA LEU A 125 -8.49 1.10 -28.62
C LEU A 125 -7.21 1.71 -28.06
N VAL A 126 -7.21 3.03 -27.92
CA VAL A 126 -6.05 3.80 -27.43
C VAL A 126 -6.51 4.79 -26.37
N THR A 127 -5.86 4.77 -25.19
CA THR A 127 -6.05 5.83 -24.20
C THR A 127 -5.18 7.04 -24.56
N ALA A 128 -5.81 8.19 -24.76
CA ALA A 128 -5.17 9.46 -25.08
C ALA A 128 -6.01 10.61 -24.49
N ALA A 129 -5.94 10.79 -23.17
CA ALA A 129 -6.79 11.75 -22.45
C ALA A 129 -6.80 13.13 -23.14
N PRO A 130 -8.01 13.74 -23.30
CA PRO A 130 -9.24 13.46 -22.60
C PRO A 130 -10.08 12.28 -23.14
N ASP A 131 -9.58 11.53 -24.13
CA ASP A 131 -10.36 10.54 -24.85
C ASP A 131 -9.81 9.11 -24.72
N ILE A 132 -10.69 8.13 -24.92
CA ILE A 132 -10.35 6.80 -25.42
C ILE A 132 -10.88 6.74 -26.84
N VAL A 133 -9.98 6.45 -27.78
CA VAL A 133 -10.30 6.46 -29.22
C VAL A 133 -10.17 5.05 -29.83
N HIS A 134 -10.98 4.78 -30.85
CA HIS A 134 -10.80 3.63 -31.74
C HIS A 134 -10.14 4.11 -33.03
N LEU A 135 -9.04 3.47 -33.37
CA LEU A 135 -8.26 3.71 -34.58
C LEU A 135 -8.35 2.48 -35.49
N ALA A 136 -8.64 2.67 -36.77
CA ALA A 136 -8.68 1.54 -37.71
C ALA A 136 -8.14 1.95 -39.08
N ASP A 137 -7.34 1.06 -39.66
CA ASP A 137 -6.88 1.04 -41.01
C ASP A 137 -7.93 0.25 -41.84
N ARG A 138 -8.63 0.92 -42.71
CA ARG A 138 -9.70 0.31 -43.54
C ARG A 138 -9.31 -0.01 -44.93
N ASP A 139 -8.32 0.66 -45.49
CA ASP A 139 -7.87 0.43 -46.87
C ASP A 139 -6.60 -0.45 -46.96
N GLY A 140 -5.99 -0.78 -45.78
CA GLY A 140 -4.90 -1.71 -45.67
C GLY A 140 -3.54 -1.12 -46.03
N ASP A 141 -3.40 0.21 -45.98
CA ASP A 141 -2.14 0.89 -46.30
C ASP A 141 -1.17 0.95 -45.08
N GLY A 142 -1.62 0.53 -43.89
CA GLY A 142 -0.84 0.46 -42.68
C GLY A 142 -0.97 1.71 -41.82
N ALA A 143 -1.82 2.69 -42.20
CA ALA A 143 -2.15 3.86 -41.41
C ALA A 143 -3.65 3.87 -41.04
N ALA A 144 -4.01 4.47 -39.94
CA ALA A 144 -5.41 4.55 -39.51
C ALA A 144 -6.09 5.80 -40.05
N GLU A 145 -7.05 5.63 -40.99
CA GLU A 145 -7.93 6.71 -41.50
C GLU A 145 -9.09 6.95 -40.51
N THR A 146 -9.50 5.93 -39.77
CA THR A 146 -10.60 6.05 -38.81
C THR A 146 -10.03 6.46 -37.44
N ARG A 147 -10.60 7.56 -36.89
CA ARG A 147 -10.39 7.95 -35.51
C ARG A 147 -11.75 8.27 -34.87
N GLU A 148 -12.28 7.33 -34.12
CA GLU A 148 -13.58 7.45 -33.45
C GLU A 148 -13.39 7.62 -31.94
N VAL A 149 -13.98 8.66 -31.35
CA VAL A 149 -14.01 8.82 -29.89
C VAL A 149 -15.06 7.87 -29.31
N ILE A 150 -14.60 6.94 -28.49
CA ILE A 150 -15.48 5.96 -27.79
C ILE A 150 -15.95 6.55 -26.46
N LEU A 151 -15.02 7.09 -25.67
CA LEU A 151 -15.28 7.78 -24.39
C LEU A 151 -14.50 9.08 -24.36
N THR A 152 -15.07 10.07 -23.64
CA THR A 152 -14.42 11.36 -23.39
C THR A 152 -14.69 11.85 -21.98
N GLY A 153 -13.92 12.85 -21.51
CA GLY A 153 -14.09 13.47 -20.20
C GLY A 153 -13.06 13.01 -19.17
N PHE A 154 -12.01 12.30 -19.60
CA PHE A 154 -10.87 12.01 -18.73
C PHE A 154 -10.07 13.26 -18.45
N ASN A 155 -9.73 13.48 -17.16
CA ASN A 155 -8.89 14.62 -16.79
C ASN A 155 -7.49 14.46 -17.39
N ALA A 156 -7.00 15.55 -17.98
CA ALA A 156 -5.66 15.64 -18.56
C ALA A 156 -4.61 16.15 -17.55
N GLY A 157 -4.72 15.76 -16.28
CA GLY A 157 -3.75 16.08 -15.23
C GLY A 157 -2.32 15.66 -15.59
N ASN A 158 -1.47 15.41 -14.61
CA ASN A 158 -0.10 15.00 -14.88
C ASN A 158 -0.05 13.81 -15.87
N GLN A 159 0.88 13.84 -16.81
CA GLN A 159 0.96 12.93 -17.95
C GLN A 159 1.15 11.46 -17.52
N GLN A 160 1.86 11.22 -16.43
CA GLN A 160 2.02 9.87 -15.85
C GLN A 160 0.74 9.34 -15.20
N LEU A 161 -0.22 10.21 -14.88
CA LEU A 161 -1.38 9.87 -14.05
C LEU A 161 -2.69 9.85 -14.84
N ARG A 162 -2.64 9.66 -16.16
CA ARG A 162 -3.80 9.61 -17.05
C ARG A 162 -4.36 8.19 -17.14
N VAL A 163 -5.60 8.06 -17.64
CA VAL A 163 -6.23 6.77 -17.93
C VAL A 163 -5.30 5.88 -18.77
N ASN A 164 -5.18 4.60 -18.38
CA ASN A 164 -4.24 3.65 -18.99
C ASN A 164 -4.70 2.19 -18.82
N GLY A 165 -3.85 1.22 -19.14
CA GLY A 165 -4.01 -0.18 -18.77
C GLY A 165 -5.28 -0.83 -19.32
N LEU A 166 -5.61 -0.63 -20.61
CA LEU A 166 -6.74 -1.29 -21.26
C LEU A 166 -6.60 -2.81 -21.19
N CYS A 167 -7.64 -3.50 -20.72
CA CYS A 167 -7.64 -4.94 -20.54
C CYS A 167 -9.06 -5.51 -20.74
N SER A 168 -9.18 -6.66 -21.43
CA SER A 168 -10.44 -7.38 -21.53
C SER A 168 -10.79 -8.08 -20.23
N GLY A 169 -11.98 -7.85 -19.71
CA GLY A 169 -12.51 -8.56 -18.56
C GLY A 169 -13.20 -9.87 -18.94
N PRO A 170 -13.33 -10.80 -17.96
CA PRO A 170 -13.99 -12.10 -18.17
C PRO A 170 -15.51 -11.98 -18.43
N ASP A 171 -16.08 -10.81 -18.20
CA ASP A 171 -17.49 -10.44 -18.40
C ASP A 171 -17.76 -9.79 -19.77
N GLY A 172 -16.74 -9.75 -20.64
CA GLY A 172 -16.83 -9.16 -21.98
C GLY A 172 -16.83 -7.63 -22.00
N TRP A 173 -16.50 -6.99 -20.87
CA TRP A 173 -16.23 -5.55 -20.81
C TRP A 173 -14.75 -5.26 -21.01
N VAL A 174 -14.46 -4.07 -21.50
CA VAL A 174 -13.10 -3.51 -21.47
C VAL A 174 -12.93 -2.73 -20.19
N TYR A 175 -11.85 -3.00 -19.48
CA TYR A 175 -11.46 -2.29 -18.25
C TYR A 175 -10.31 -1.32 -18.54
N ALA A 176 -10.28 -0.24 -17.77
CA ALA A 176 -9.16 0.70 -17.80
C ALA A 176 -8.83 1.19 -16.38
N ALA A 177 -7.54 1.39 -16.14
CA ALA A 177 -7.02 2.00 -14.93
C ALA A 177 -7.30 3.51 -14.91
N ASN A 178 -7.71 4.04 -13.76
CA ASN A 178 -7.99 5.46 -13.56
C ASN A 178 -6.78 6.36 -13.81
N GLY A 179 -5.57 5.92 -13.45
CA GLY A 179 -4.34 6.70 -13.53
C GLY A 179 -4.22 7.80 -12.47
N ARG A 180 -5.15 7.94 -11.52
CA ARG A 180 -5.29 8.97 -10.47
C ARG A 180 -5.91 10.29 -10.90
N SER A 181 -5.96 10.61 -12.20
CA SER A 181 -6.51 11.90 -12.65
C SER A 181 -8.03 11.96 -12.61
N GLY A 182 -8.70 10.80 -12.68
CA GLY A 182 -10.15 10.74 -12.66
C GLY A 182 -10.81 11.33 -13.91
N GLY A 183 -12.06 11.74 -13.76
CA GLY A 183 -12.83 12.36 -14.84
C GLY A 183 -14.33 12.19 -14.67
N SER A 184 -15.08 12.87 -15.53
CA SER A 184 -16.53 12.76 -15.68
C SER A 184 -16.84 12.24 -17.08
N ILE A 185 -17.00 10.92 -17.18
CA ILE A 185 -16.90 10.18 -18.43
C ILE A 185 -18.24 10.12 -19.14
N THR A 186 -18.25 10.41 -20.42
CA THR A 186 -19.38 10.30 -21.33
C THR A 186 -18.99 9.57 -22.61
N SER A 187 -19.96 9.09 -23.37
CA SER A 187 -19.76 8.50 -24.69
C SER A 187 -20.57 9.24 -25.75
N PRO A 188 -19.94 9.62 -26.89
CA PRO A 188 -20.67 10.14 -28.04
C PRO A 188 -21.74 9.16 -28.58
N LYS A 189 -21.59 7.86 -28.35
CA LYS A 189 -22.56 6.84 -28.75
C LYS A 189 -23.83 6.84 -27.90
N ARG A 190 -23.80 7.52 -26.72
CA ARG A 190 -24.96 7.64 -25.80
C ARG A 190 -25.27 9.09 -25.46
N PRO A 191 -25.67 9.90 -26.46
CA PRO A 191 -25.95 11.31 -26.24
C PRO A 191 -27.09 11.47 -25.23
N GLY A 192 -26.88 12.30 -24.19
CA GLY A 192 -27.87 12.54 -23.13
C GLY A 192 -27.83 11.53 -21.97
N ALA A 193 -27.01 10.50 -22.01
CA ALA A 193 -26.76 9.69 -20.82
C ALA A 193 -26.01 10.52 -19.76
N PRO A 194 -26.30 10.31 -18.46
CA PRO A 194 -25.56 11.01 -17.41
C PRO A 194 -24.07 10.64 -17.47
N ALA A 195 -23.22 11.63 -17.15
CA ALA A 195 -21.80 11.39 -17.05
C ALA A 195 -21.48 10.50 -15.83
N VAL A 196 -20.52 9.60 -15.98
CA VAL A 196 -20.06 8.69 -14.93
C VAL A 196 -18.79 9.27 -14.31
N SER A 197 -18.84 9.62 -13.02
CA SER A 197 -17.64 10.00 -12.27
C SER A 197 -16.81 8.76 -11.98
N ILE A 198 -15.52 8.81 -12.34
CA ILE A 198 -14.53 7.80 -11.98
C ILE A 198 -13.56 8.31 -10.91
N ASP A 199 -13.96 9.32 -10.14
CA ASP A 199 -13.12 9.84 -9.06
C ASP A 199 -12.84 8.74 -8.03
N ARG A 200 -11.55 8.40 -7.88
CA ARG A 200 -11.04 7.31 -7.02
C ARG A 200 -11.53 5.89 -7.38
N HIS A 201 -11.96 5.67 -8.63
CA HIS A 201 -12.41 4.37 -9.13
C HIS A 201 -11.81 4.08 -10.50
N ASP A 202 -11.57 2.81 -10.79
CA ASP A 202 -11.32 2.34 -12.14
C ASP A 202 -12.64 2.34 -12.93
N LEU A 203 -12.57 2.04 -14.22
CA LEU A 203 -13.75 1.98 -15.06
C LEU A 203 -13.78 0.70 -15.91
N ARG A 204 -15.00 0.34 -16.34
CA ARG A 204 -15.24 -0.61 -17.44
C ARG A 204 -16.20 -0.01 -18.44
N PHE A 205 -16.10 -0.41 -19.68
CA PHE A 205 -16.96 0.07 -20.75
C PHE A 205 -17.15 -0.96 -21.86
N ARG A 206 -18.21 -0.76 -22.65
CA ARG A 206 -18.48 -1.50 -23.88
C ARG A 206 -18.21 -0.58 -25.07
N PRO A 207 -17.15 -0.83 -25.86
CA PRO A 207 -16.78 0.08 -26.95
C PRO A 207 -17.82 0.16 -28.07
N ASP A 208 -18.59 -0.91 -28.28
CA ASP A 208 -19.64 -0.98 -29.29
C ASP A 208 -20.85 -0.11 -28.94
N THR A 209 -21.31 -0.13 -27.71
CA THR A 209 -22.51 0.59 -27.25
C THR A 209 -22.20 1.94 -26.60
N GLY A 210 -20.97 2.17 -26.18
CA GLY A 210 -20.57 3.35 -25.41
C GLY A 210 -21.06 3.32 -23.96
N GLU A 211 -21.45 2.16 -23.45
CA GLU A 211 -21.80 1.96 -22.06
C GLU A 211 -20.55 2.04 -21.18
N VAL A 212 -20.63 2.79 -20.05
CA VAL A 212 -19.49 2.99 -19.15
C VAL A 212 -19.96 2.95 -17.71
N GLU A 213 -19.17 2.32 -16.85
CA GLU A 213 -19.41 2.20 -15.42
C GLU A 213 -18.11 2.44 -14.64
N ALA A 214 -18.22 3.07 -13.46
CA ALA A 214 -17.18 3.04 -12.47
C ALA A 214 -17.13 1.66 -11.80
N VAL A 215 -15.93 1.16 -11.49
CA VAL A 215 -15.75 -0.13 -10.81
C VAL A 215 -14.84 0.03 -9.61
N ALA A 216 -14.92 -0.90 -8.66
CA ALA A 216 -14.00 -0.94 -7.51
C ALA A 216 -12.55 -0.95 -7.99
N GLY A 217 -11.64 -0.57 -7.09
CA GLY A 217 -10.24 -0.40 -7.42
C GLY A 217 -9.90 1.04 -7.79
N PHE A 218 -8.65 1.38 -7.57
CA PHE A 218 -8.08 2.68 -7.91
C PHE A 218 -6.64 2.46 -8.34
N SER A 219 -6.49 2.18 -9.63
CA SER A 219 -5.21 1.78 -10.24
C SER A 219 -4.44 2.99 -10.73
N GLN A 220 -3.11 2.94 -10.60
CA GLN A 220 -2.26 4.03 -11.06
C GLN A 220 -1.65 3.72 -12.44
N PHE A 221 -0.95 2.58 -12.60
CA PHE A 221 -0.24 2.25 -13.84
C PHE A 221 -0.51 0.81 -14.29
N GLY A 222 -1.73 0.52 -14.66
CA GLY A 222 -2.13 -0.77 -15.20
C GLY A 222 -3.00 -1.59 -14.25
N LEU A 223 -3.71 -2.50 -14.85
CA LEU A 223 -4.51 -3.55 -14.23
C LEU A 223 -4.43 -4.81 -15.08
N ALA A 224 -4.64 -5.95 -14.46
CA ALA A 224 -4.62 -7.24 -15.14
C ALA A 224 -5.63 -8.21 -14.52
N PHE A 225 -6.03 -9.21 -15.30
CA PHE A 225 -6.82 -10.34 -14.82
C PHE A 225 -5.99 -11.62 -14.89
N ASP A 226 -6.22 -12.52 -13.92
CA ASP A 226 -5.76 -13.90 -14.06
C ASP A 226 -6.75 -14.75 -14.88
N ALA A 227 -6.38 -16.00 -15.15
CA ALA A 227 -7.24 -16.92 -15.91
C ALA A 227 -8.54 -17.28 -15.18
N GLN A 228 -8.65 -17.01 -13.88
CA GLN A 228 -9.83 -17.24 -13.06
C GLN A 228 -10.74 -16.00 -12.96
N GLY A 229 -10.34 -14.88 -13.59
CA GLY A 229 -11.09 -13.63 -13.59
C GLY A 229 -10.92 -12.80 -12.32
N ASN A 230 -9.89 -13.06 -11.52
CA ASN A 230 -9.51 -12.19 -10.43
C ASN A 230 -8.80 -10.96 -10.99
N ARG A 231 -9.14 -9.78 -10.46
CA ARG A 231 -8.59 -8.51 -10.94
C ARG A 231 -7.50 -7.99 -10.03
N PHE A 232 -6.37 -7.66 -10.63
CA PHE A 232 -5.21 -7.10 -9.95
C PHE A 232 -4.93 -5.69 -10.45
N SER A 233 -4.43 -4.84 -9.56
CA SER A 233 -4.02 -3.48 -9.86
C SER A 233 -2.71 -3.14 -9.17
N ASN A 234 -2.06 -2.06 -9.60
CA ASN A 234 -0.88 -1.59 -8.92
C ASN A 234 -0.99 -0.13 -8.47
N TRP A 235 -0.05 0.24 -7.61
CA TRP A 235 0.15 1.58 -7.10
C TRP A 235 1.65 1.79 -6.88
N ASN A 236 2.15 3.02 -6.97
CA ASN A 236 3.59 3.32 -6.85
C ASN A 236 4.34 2.50 -5.81
N THR A 237 3.77 2.39 -4.61
CA THR A 237 4.40 1.72 -3.46
C THR A 237 3.76 0.39 -3.08
N ALA A 238 2.69 0.02 -3.78
CA ALA A 238 1.98 -1.25 -3.59
C ALA A 238 1.91 -1.97 -4.95
N PRO A 239 2.91 -2.79 -5.27
CA PRO A 239 3.11 -3.31 -6.63
C PRO A 239 1.97 -4.21 -7.11
N ILE A 240 1.33 -4.94 -6.19
CA ILE A 240 0.26 -5.87 -6.52
C ILE A 240 -0.86 -5.71 -5.48
N ARG A 241 -2.06 -5.41 -5.94
CA ARG A 241 -3.28 -5.38 -5.14
C ARG A 241 -4.36 -6.23 -5.80
N HIS A 242 -5.03 -7.07 -5.04
CA HIS A 242 -6.20 -7.82 -5.48
C HIS A 242 -7.47 -7.02 -5.19
N VAL A 243 -8.27 -6.75 -6.21
CA VAL A 243 -9.57 -6.09 -6.07
C VAL A 243 -10.61 -7.17 -5.79
N VAL A 244 -11.07 -7.25 -4.54
CA VAL A 244 -11.90 -8.37 -4.06
C VAL A 244 -13.39 -8.07 -4.19
N PHE A 245 -13.84 -6.91 -3.70
CA PHE A 245 -15.27 -6.56 -3.72
C PHE A 245 -15.68 -5.78 -4.97
N PRO A 246 -16.88 -6.06 -5.52
CA PRO A 246 -17.53 -5.19 -6.50
C PRO A 246 -17.87 -3.82 -5.90
N LEU A 247 -17.85 -2.76 -6.71
CA LEU A 247 -18.08 -1.38 -6.25
C LEU A 247 -19.49 -1.17 -5.69
N ASP A 248 -20.48 -1.78 -6.26
CA ASP A 248 -21.86 -1.69 -5.82
C ASP A 248 -22.05 -2.25 -4.40
N VAL A 249 -21.37 -3.36 -4.07
CA VAL A 249 -21.33 -3.92 -2.72
C VAL A 249 -20.52 -3.01 -1.78
N ALA A 250 -19.34 -2.54 -2.23
CA ALA A 250 -18.48 -1.66 -1.47
C ALA A 250 -19.17 -0.32 -1.10
N ASN A 251 -19.95 0.24 -2.01
CA ASN A 251 -20.68 1.49 -1.77
C ASN A 251 -21.83 1.33 -0.78
N ARG A 252 -22.44 0.16 -0.72
CA ARG A 252 -23.59 -0.10 0.17
C ARG A 252 -23.16 -0.48 1.59
N HIS A 253 -21.98 -1.04 1.76
CA HIS A 253 -21.57 -1.57 3.05
C HIS A 253 -20.20 -1.04 3.49
N PRO A 254 -20.10 -0.33 4.65
CA PRO A 254 -18.84 0.26 5.13
C PRO A 254 -17.70 -0.75 5.33
N LEU A 255 -18.03 -2.03 5.63
CA LEU A 255 -17.03 -3.09 5.80
C LEU A 255 -16.40 -3.57 4.49
N ALA A 256 -17.05 -3.34 3.36
CA ALA A 256 -16.55 -3.72 2.04
C ALA A 256 -15.98 -2.53 1.23
N GLY A 257 -16.22 -1.30 1.70
CA GLY A 257 -15.75 -0.07 1.05
C GLY A 257 -14.25 0.19 1.22
N PRO A 258 -13.72 1.18 0.49
CA PRO A 258 -12.30 1.53 0.57
C PRO A 258 -11.87 1.90 2.00
N PRO A 259 -10.66 1.47 2.43
CA PRO A 259 -9.65 0.71 1.70
C PRO A 259 -9.88 -0.81 1.70
N SER A 260 -11.04 -1.29 2.12
CA SER A 260 -11.32 -2.70 2.38
C SER A 260 -11.84 -3.47 1.18
N ASP A 261 -12.06 -2.82 0.02
CA ASP A 261 -12.43 -3.44 -1.25
C ASP A 261 -11.27 -4.13 -1.98
N MET A 262 -10.04 -3.82 -1.55
CA MET A 262 -8.80 -4.37 -2.11
C MET A 262 -7.91 -4.94 -1.02
N GLU A 263 -7.12 -5.94 -1.37
CA GLU A 263 -6.03 -6.46 -0.54
C GLU A 263 -4.68 -6.15 -1.19
N VAL A 264 -3.77 -5.52 -0.43
CA VAL A 264 -2.38 -5.39 -0.82
C VAL A 264 -1.71 -6.73 -0.59
N LEU A 265 -1.18 -7.34 -1.65
CA LEU A 265 -0.54 -8.64 -1.57
C LEU A 265 0.93 -8.44 -1.19
N GLU A 266 1.27 -8.81 0.03
CA GLU A 266 2.61 -8.69 0.60
C GLU A 266 3.20 -10.06 0.90
N ASP A 267 4.52 -10.16 0.74
CA ASP A 267 5.28 -11.27 1.27
C ASP A 267 5.59 -10.99 2.76
N PRO A 268 5.04 -11.77 3.68
CA PRO A 268 5.23 -11.52 5.11
C PRO A 268 6.70 -11.66 5.56
N VAL A 269 7.55 -12.30 4.76
CA VAL A 269 8.98 -12.51 5.08
C VAL A 269 9.85 -11.38 4.50
N GLN A 270 9.53 -10.87 3.31
CA GLN A 270 10.39 -9.94 2.57
C GLN A 270 9.83 -8.54 2.37
N GLN A 271 8.59 -8.28 2.74
CA GLN A 271 7.95 -6.96 2.79
C GLN A 271 8.38 -5.99 1.66
N ASN A 272 8.22 -6.40 0.40
CA ASN A 272 8.54 -5.58 -0.79
C ASN A 272 10.00 -5.11 -0.94
N ARG A 273 10.95 -5.77 -0.28
CA ARG A 273 12.36 -5.47 -0.46
C ARG A 273 12.81 -5.76 -1.89
N LEU A 274 13.51 -4.81 -2.52
CA LEU A 274 14.04 -4.89 -3.88
C LEU A 274 15.56 -5.02 -3.89
N PHE A 275 16.09 -5.61 -4.96
CA PHE A 275 17.51 -5.89 -5.14
C PHE A 275 18.06 -5.27 -6.44
N PRO A 276 18.12 -3.92 -6.55
CA PRO A 276 18.69 -3.27 -7.73
C PRO A 276 20.20 -3.51 -7.82
N ILE A 277 20.72 -3.55 -9.05
CA ILE A 277 22.14 -3.74 -9.36
C ILE A 277 22.76 -2.56 -10.11
N SER A 278 22.00 -1.53 -10.44
CA SER A 278 22.42 -0.35 -11.23
C SER A 278 23.24 0.70 -10.45
N GLY A 279 23.73 0.38 -9.29
CA GLY A 279 24.32 1.36 -8.40
C GLY A 279 23.25 2.14 -7.62
N THR A 280 23.62 3.27 -6.99
CA THR A 280 22.64 4.07 -6.25
C THR A 280 21.80 4.88 -7.22
N PRO A 281 20.49 4.63 -7.32
CA PRO A 281 19.61 5.40 -8.20
C PRO A 281 19.60 6.88 -7.81
N THR A 282 19.49 7.77 -8.80
CA THR A 282 19.24 9.18 -8.53
C THR A 282 17.78 9.33 -8.11
N THR A 283 17.54 9.72 -6.87
CA THR A 283 16.21 10.02 -6.36
C THR A 283 16.08 11.50 -6.05
N PHE A 284 14.97 12.13 -6.46
CA PHE A 284 14.73 13.55 -6.25
C PHE A 284 14.00 13.85 -4.94
N ASN A 285 13.21 12.90 -4.42
CA ASN A 285 12.27 13.10 -3.32
C ASN A 285 12.54 12.18 -2.11
N ARG A 286 13.76 11.69 -1.93
CA ARG A 286 14.15 10.76 -0.86
C ARG A 286 13.48 9.40 -0.92
N GLU A 287 13.17 8.94 -2.11
CA GLU A 287 12.62 7.61 -2.33
C GLU A 287 13.61 6.55 -1.80
N PRO A 288 13.10 5.48 -1.15
CA PRO A 288 13.94 4.36 -0.75
C PRO A 288 14.63 3.74 -1.97
N THR A 289 15.85 3.26 -1.80
CA THR A 289 16.63 2.62 -2.87
C THR A 289 16.47 1.10 -2.91
N ASP A 290 15.63 0.54 -2.07
CA ASP A 290 15.36 -0.90 -1.93
C ASP A 290 13.86 -1.21 -1.74
N ALA A 291 12.98 -0.29 -2.14
CA ALA A 291 11.53 -0.45 -2.08
C ALA A 291 10.86 0.19 -3.30
N PHE A 292 9.64 -0.23 -3.60
CA PHE A 292 8.85 0.33 -4.69
C PHE A 292 8.51 1.80 -4.50
N ASN A 293 8.66 2.58 -5.56
CA ASN A 293 8.31 4.00 -5.63
C ASN A 293 7.66 4.42 -6.95
N ALA A 294 7.92 3.68 -8.01
CA ALA A 294 7.40 3.95 -9.34
C ALA A 294 6.84 2.68 -9.99
N SER A 295 6.31 1.75 -9.18
CA SER A 295 5.83 0.48 -9.72
C SER A 295 4.76 0.70 -10.78
N CYS A 296 4.90 0.03 -11.93
CA CYS A 296 4.04 0.18 -13.10
C CYS A 296 4.05 -1.09 -13.97
N GLY A 297 3.20 -1.10 -15.00
CA GLY A 297 3.22 -2.14 -16.02
C GLY A 297 2.91 -3.54 -15.48
N LEU A 298 1.99 -3.65 -14.51
CA LEU A 298 1.56 -4.94 -13.95
C LEU A 298 0.99 -5.83 -15.05
N SER A 299 1.54 -7.04 -15.17
CA SER A 299 0.96 -8.14 -15.96
C SER A 299 0.89 -9.43 -15.15
N ILE A 300 -0.10 -10.26 -15.47
CA ILE A 300 -0.27 -11.61 -14.88
C ILE A 300 -0.03 -12.62 -15.99
N ASP A 301 1.01 -13.43 -15.83
CA ASP A 301 1.24 -14.56 -16.71
C ASP A 301 0.58 -15.82 -16.15
N SER A 302 -0.41 -16.32 -16.85
CA SER A 302 -1.05 -17.62 -16.60
C SER A 302 -0.53 -18.73 -17.50
N GLY A 303 0.48 -18.41 -18.35
CA GLY A 303 1.05 -19.32 -19.33
C GLY A 303 2.02 -20.32 -18.70
N ALA A 304 2.11 -21.51 -19.30
CA ALA A 304 2.99 -22.58 -18.84
C ALA A 304 4.48 -22.34 -19.18
N LEU A 305 4.81 -21.30 -19.97
CA LEU A 305 6.16 -21.10 -20.49
C LEU A 305 7.09 -20.45 -19.47
N LEU A 306 6.63 -19.36 -18.83
CA LEU A 306 7.48 -18.58 -17.90
C LEU A 306 7.35 -19.10 -16.46
N ALA A 307 6.15 -19.43 -16.02
CA ALA A 307 5.90 -19.92 -14.67
C ALA A 307 4.63 -20.78 -14.60
N PRO A 308 4.76 -22.10 -14.43
CA PRO A 308 3.61 -22.93 -14.11
C PRO A 308 2.99 -22.51 -12.79
N GLY A 309 1.74 -22.04 -12.80
CA GLY A 309 1.03 -21.63 -11.58
C GLY A 309 0.64 -20.17 -11.51
N GLY A 310 1.12 -19.34 -12.44
CA GLY A 310 0.79 -17.90 -12.51
C GLY A 310 1.73 -17.02 -11.71
N CYS A 311 2.28 -16.02 -12.39
CA CYS A 311 3.12 -15.00 -11.78
C CYS A 311 2.65 -13.60 -12.15
N ALA A 312 2.82 -12.67 -11.24
CA ALA A 312 2.74 -11.25 -11.49
C ALA A 312 4.12 -10.68 -11.82
N TYR A 313 4.21 -9.87 -12.86
CA TYR A 313 5.39 -9.10 -13.23
C TYR A 313 5.08 -7.61 -13.07
N VAL A 314 6.01 -6.87 -12.48
CA VAL A 314 5.87 -5.44 -12.20
C VAL A 314 7.18 -4.74 -12.50
N CYS A 315 7.12 -3.63 -13.24
CA CYS A 315 8.24 -2.76 -13.50
C CYS A 315 8.51 -1.82 -12.31
N GLU A 316 9.80 -1.55 -12.05
CA GLU A 316 10.24 -0.46 -11.19
C GLU A 316 11.33 0.33 -11.92
N PRO A 317 10.94 1.33 -12.73
CA PRO A 317 11.86 2.05 -13.62
C PRO A 317 12.92 2.88 -12.90
N LEU A 318 12.67 3.34 -11.67
CA LEU A 318 13.67 4.07 -10.89
C LEU A 318 14.85 3.18 -10.48
N LEU A 319 14.57 1.89 -10.26
CA LEU A 319 15.56 0.91 -9.79
C LEU A 319 16.07 0.00 -10.91
N ASN A 320 15.66 0.21 -12.16
CA ASN A 320 16.09 -0.53 -13.36
C ASN A 320 15.83 -2.04 -13.23
N ILE A 321 14.64 -2.42 -12.78
CA ILE A 321 14.25 -3.82 -12.53
C ILE A 321 12.87 -4.16 -13.08
N VAL A 322 12.68 -5.45 -13.38
CA VAL A 322 11.37 -6.10 -13.47
C VAL A 322 11.28 -7.12 -12.36
N HIS A 323 10.30 -6.93 -11.51
CA HIS A 323 10.02 -7.74 -10.34
C HIS A 323 9.04 -8.86 -10.67
N ARG A 324 9.18 -10.05 -10.02
CA ARG A 324 8.28 -11.19 -10.18
C ARG A 324 7.77 -11.69 -8.83
N ARG A 325 6.48 -12.08 -8.78
CA ARG A 325 5.85 -12.75 -7.64
C ARG A 325 5.01 -13.94 -8.10
N GLU A 326 5.11 -15.07 -7.42
CA GLU A 326 4.12 -16.13 -7.50
C GLU A 326 2.87 -15.70 -6.74
N LEU A 327 1.70 -15.87 -7.37
CA LEU A 327 0.40 -15.62 -6.74
C LEU A 327 -0.12 -16.92 -6.16
N VAL A 328 0.08 -17.13 -4.87
CA VAL A 328 -0.36 -18.33 -4.17
C VAL A 328 -1.76 -18.12 -3.61
N PRO A 329 -2.77 -18.90 -4.03
CA PRO A 329 -4.13 -18.76 -3.49
C PRO A 329 -4.17 -18.90 -1.97
N ARG A 330 -4.81 -17.95 -1.30
CA ARG A 330 -5.06 -17.92 0.14
C ARG A 330 -6.54 -17.60 0.37
N GLY A 331 -7.36 -18.63 0.31
CA GLY A 331 -8.80 -18.48 0.39
C GLY A 331 -9.37 -17.75 -0.82
N VAL A 332 -10.09 -16.65 -0.59
CA VAL A 332 -10.64 -15.79 -1.67
C VAL A 332 -9.55 -14.96 -2.35
N SER A 333 -8.47 -14.65 -1.63
CA SER A 333 -7.40 -13.79 -2.11
C SER A 333 -6.08 -14.58 -2.29
N PHE A 334 -4.96 -13.88 -2.30
CA PHE A 334 -3.67 -14.44 -2.63
C PHE A 334 -2.60 -13.97 -1.64
N GLU A 335 -1.51 -14.68 -1.61
CA GLU A 335 -0.24 -14.25 -1.06
C GLU A 335 0.76 -14.11 -2.22
N ALA A 336 1.41 -12.97 -2.35
CA ALA A 336 2.44 -12.76 -3.35
C ALA A 336 3.81 -13.13 -2.77
N ARG A 337 4.44 -14.18 -3.30
CA ARG A 337 5.73 -14.71 -2.82
C ARG A 337 6.80 -14.57 -3.88
N ARG A 338 8.05 -14.37 -3.47
CA ARG A 338 9.18 -14.57 -4.37
C ARG A 338 9.29 -16.05 -4.74
N PRO A 339 9.54 -16.38 -6.03
CA PRO A 339 9.86 -17.75 -6.41
C PRO A 339 11.10 -18.26 -5.67
N ALA A 340 11.16 -19.57 -5.45
CA ALA A 340 12.31 -20.21 -4.80
C ALA A 340 13.60 -19.93 -5.59
N GLY A 341 14.63 -19.44 -4.90
CA GLY A 341 15.92 -19.05 -5.49
C GLY A 341 15.99 -17.57 -5.91
N GLU A 342 14.91 -16.78 -5.70
CA GLU A 342 14.87 -15.34 -5.97
C GLU A 342 14.79 -14.50 -4.68
N GLU A 343 15.11 -15.07 -3.54
CA GLU A 343 14.99 -14.41 -2.23
C GLU A 343 15.90 -13.18 -2.08
N ALA A 344 16.98 -13.11 -2.88
CA ALA A 344 17.98 -12.04 -2.83
C ALA A 344 18.32 -11.45 -4.20
N CYS A 345 17.45 -11.63 -5.22
CA CYS A 345 17.64 -11.07 -6.57
C CYS A 345 16.29 -10.70 -7.18
N GLU A 346 16.32 -9.98 -8.30
CA GLU A 346 15.15 -9.68 -9.11
C GLU A 346 15.04 -10.63 -10.29
N PHE A 347 13.82 -10.76 -10.85
CA PHE A 347 13.61 -11.55 -12.07
C PHE A 347 14.49 -11.05 -13.21
N LEU A 348 14.52 -9.74 -13.40
CA LEU A 348 15.41 -9.04 -14.32
C LEU A 348 15.90 -7.75 -13.65
N ALA A 349 17.20 -7.52 -13.68
CA ALA A 349 17.82 -6.28 -13.23
C ALA A 349 18.87 -5.82 -14.23
N SER A 350 19.11 -4.53 -14.35
CA SER A 350 20.14 -3.97 -15.21
C SER A 350 21.14 -3.13 -14.46
N ARG A 351 22.44 -3.18 -14.87
CA ARG A 351 23.46 -2.21 -14.45
C ARG A 351 23.42 -0.92 -15.27
N ASP A 352 22.68 -0.92 -16.37
CA ASP A 352 22.46 0.27 -17.19
C ASP A 352 21.43 1.19 -16.51
N PRO A 353 21.79 2.37 -16.00
CA PRO A 353 20.87 3.26 -15.32
C PRO A 353 19.84 3.93 -16.26
N TRP A 354 20.01 3.75 -17.58
CA TRP A 354 19.08 4.22 -18.60
C TRP A 354 17.97 3.20 -18.91
N PHE A 355 18.10 1.96 -18.47
CA PHE A 355 17.02 0.96 -18.56
C PHE A 355 15.84 1.40 -17.70
N ARG A 356 14.72 1.74 -18.36
CA ARG A 356 13.48 2.20 -17.70
C ARG A 356 12.31 1.33 -18.12
N PRO A 357 12.17 0.11 -17.55
CA PRO A 357 11.02 -0.73 -17.86
C PRO A 357 9.75 -0.07 -17.33
N VAL A 358 8.73 0.09 -18.19
CA VAL A 358 7.49 0.78 -17.85
C VAL A 358 6.24 -0.05 -18.12
N PHE A 359 6.37 -1.11 -18.92
CA PHE A 359 5.25 -1.97 -19.28
C PHE A 359 5.73 -3.39 -19.52
N THR A 360 4.92 -4.37 -19.11
CA THR A 360 5.12 -5.80 -19.41
C THR A 360 3.87 -6.42 -20.02
N ALA A 361 4.05 -7.39 -20.89
CA ALA A 361 2.97 -8.21 -21.42
C ALA A 361 3.50 -9.60 -21.79
N THR A 362 2.65 -10.64 -21.64
CA THR A 362 2.94 -11.95 -22.22
C THR A 362 2.65 -11.89 -23.70
N GLY A 363 3.68 -12.11 -24.52
CA GLY A 363 3.55 -12.12 -25.98
C GLY A 363 2.85 -13.38 -26.49
N PRO A 364 2.45 -13.38 -27.79
CA PRO A 364 1.84 -14.55 -28.40
C PRO A 364 2.77 -15.76 -28.46
N ASP A 365 4.08 -15.55 -28.30
CA ASP A 365 5.12 -16.60 -28.18
C ASP A 365 5.26 -17.13 -26.74
N GLY A 366 4.44 -16.64 -25.79
CA GLY A 366 4.48 -17.00 -24.38
C GLY A 366 5.66 -16.40 -23.61
N ALA A 367 6.48 -15.55 -24.24
CA ALA A 367 7.56 -14.84 -23.58
C ALA A 367 7.08 -13.57 -22.86
N LEU A 368 7.85 -13.08 -21.90
CA LEU A 368 7.62 -11.77 -21.31
C LEU A 368 8.26 -10.69 -22.18
N TRP A 369 7.44 -9.77 -22.68
CA TRP A 369 7.86 -8.60 -23.42
C TRP A 369 7.87 -7.38 -22.53
N ILE A 370 8.88 -6.51 -22.70
CA ILE A 370 9.14 -5.39 -21.81
C ILE A 370 9.35 -4.14 -22.65
N CYS A 371 8.55 -3.11 -22.42
CA CYS A 371 8.80 -1.77 -22.95
C CYS A 371 9.83 -1.08 -22.05
N ASP A 372 10.94 -0.70 -22.65
CA ASP A 372 12.02 0.07 -22.04
C ASP A 372 11.99 1.49 -22.61
N PHE A 373 11.51 2.42 -21.80
CA PHE A 373 11.41 3.84 -22.15
C PHE A 373 12.78 4.47 -22.46
N TYR A 374 13.84 3.88 -21.95
CA TYR A 374 15.25 4.17 -22.15
C TYR A 374 15.60 5.65 -22.10
N ARG A 375 15.35 6.27 -21.00
CA ARG A 375 15.62 7.67 -20.71
C ARG A 375 16.52 7.83 -19.49
N ARG A 376 17.26 8.95 -19.42
CA ARG A 376 17.98 9.30 -18.22
C ARG A 376 17.03 9.55 -17.05
N TRP A 377 15.94 10.27 -17.29
CA TRP A 377 14.94 10.67 -16.31
C TRP A 377 13.58 10.07 -16.66
N VAL A 378 12.94 9.49 -15.69
CA VAL A 378 11.55 8.97 -15.80
C VAL A 378 10.60 9.76 -14.91
N GLU A 379 11.14 10.52 -13.95
CA GLU A 379 10.36 11.38 -13.08
C GLU A 379 9.80 12.57 -13.86
N HIS A 380 8.56 12.93 -13.56
CA HIS A 380 7.98 14.15 -14.12
C HIS A 380 8.44 15.37 -13.31
N PRO A 381 8.85 16.49 -13.98
CA PRO A 381 9.34 17.68 -13.30
C PRO A 381 8.36 18.24 -12.24
N ASP A 382 7.05 18.07 -12.42
CA ASP A 382 6.06 18.54 -11.45
C ASP A 382 6.17 17.87 -10.06
N PHE A 383 6.69 16.63 -10.00
CA PHE A 383 6.90 15.90 -8.76
C PHE A 383 8.26 16.16 -8.13
N VAL A 384 9.13 16.91 -8.82
CA VAL A 384 10.43 17.29 -8.32
C VAL A 384 10.36 18.70 -7.76
N LYS A 385 10.96 18.96 -6.61
CA LYS A 385 10.99 20.28 -5.98
C LYS A 385 11.61 21.31 -6.92
N ALA A 386 11.03 22.52 -6.95
CA ALA A 386 11.40 23.57 -7.90
C ALA A 386 12.90 23.88 -7.89
N GLU A 387 13.53 23.88 -6.72
CA GLU A 387 14.96 24.12 -6.54
C GLU A 387 15.87 23.03 -7.10
N LEU A 388 15.34 21.84 -7.37
CA LEU A 388 16.05 20.69 -7.93
C LEU A 388 15.85 20.53 -9.44
N ARG A 389 14.95 21.32 -10.05
CA ARG A 389 14.63 21.23 -11.48
C ARG A 389 15.65 21.92 -12.37
N GLY A 390 16.39 22.89 -11.83
CA GLY A 390 17.32 23.71 -12.61
C GLY A 390 18.50 22.89 -13.16
N GLY A 391 18.76 23.02 -14.46
CA GLY A 391 19.88 22.34 -15.13
C GLY A 391 19.65 20.87 -15.48
N VAL A 392 18.41 20.36 -15.30
CA VAL A 392 18.03 18.99 -15.72
C VAL A 392 17.41 19.05 -17.11
N GLU A 393 17.96 18.30 -18.04
CA GLU A 393 17.38 18.08 -19.37
C GLU A 393 16.39 16.90 -19.30
N TRP A 394 15.13 17.20 -18.99
CA TRP A 394 14.08 16.22 -18.73
C TRP A 394 13.73 15.31 -19.92
N ASP A 395 14.05 15.74 -21.12
CA ASP A 395 13.82 15.00 -22.36
C ASP A 395 15.07 14.27 -22.88
N GLU A 396 16.13 14.17 -22.05
CA GLU A 396 17.36 13.47 -22.43
C GLU A 396 17.07 11.98 -22.68
N GLY A 397 17.24 11.55 -23.94
CA GLY A 397 16.95 10.20 -24.43
C GLY A 397 15.64 10.06 -25.21
N LYS A 398 14.91 11.15 -25.50
CA LYS A 398 13.66 11.12 -26.30
C LYS A 398 13.82 10.58 -27.74
N ASP A 399 15.04 10.40 -28.20
CA ASP A 399 15.42 9.79 -29.48
C ASP A 399 15.74 8.29 -29.36
N ARG A 400 15.37 7.67 -28.22
CA ARG A 400 15.67 6.29 -27.88
C ARG A 400 14.43 5.55 -27.41
N GLY A 401 14.56 4.24 -27.34
CA GLY A 401 13.56 3.35 -26.83
C GLY A 401 13.83 1.92 -27.26
N ARG A 402 13.44 0.95 -26.45
CA ARG A 402 13.73 -0.45 -26.71
C ARG A 402 12.58 -1.34 -26.31
N ILE A 403 12.49 -2.50 -26.96
CA ILE A 403 11.61 -3.60 -26.56
C ILE A 403 12.48 -4.82 -26.36
N TRP A 404 12.40 -5.37 -25.16
CA TRP A 404 13.11 -6.59 -24.77
C TRP A 404 12.13 -7.75 -24.62
N ARG A 405 12.65 -8.95 -24.81
CA ARG A 405 11.90 -10.21 -24.63
C ARG A 405 12.69 -11.13 -23.71
N VAL A 406 12.01 -11.66 -22.67
CA VAL A 406 12.57 -12.64 -21.74
C VAL A 406 11.89 -13.97 -21.93
N ARG A 407 12.66 -15.02 -22.16
CA ARG A 407 12.16 -16.39 -22.34
C ARG A 407 13.08 -17.44 -21.72
N PRO A 408 12.60 -18.67 -21.47
CA PRO A 408 13.45 -19.77 -21.06
C PRO A 408 14.51 -20.14 -22.09
N ARG A 409 15.71 -20.44 -21.63
CA ARG A 409 16.84 -20.84 -22.46
C ARG A 409 16.55 -22.19 -23.12
N GLY A 410 16.82 -22.32 -24.41
CA GLY A 410 16.70 -23.57 -25.16
C GLY A 410 15.31 -23.92 -25.69
N ARG A 411 14.28 -23.09 -25.40
CA ARG A 411 13.01 -23.15 -26.13
C ARG A 411 13.02 -22.09 -27.22
N GLY A 412 12.82 -22.52 -28.48
CA GLY A 412 12.63 -21.62 -29.63
C GLY A 412 11.37 -20.78 -29.44
N ALA A 413 11.30 -19.62 -30.07
CA ALA A 413 10.03 -18.91 -30.23
C ALA A 413 9.08 -19.82 -31.02
N GLU A 414 8.11 -20.40 -30.35
CA GLU A 414 7.02 -21.08 -31.06
C GLU A 414 6.20 -19.97 -31.73
N ARG A 415 6.04 -20.05 -33.05
CA ARG A 415 5.15 -19.11 -33.75
C ARG A 415 3.74 -19.29 -33.17
N PRO A 416 3.04 -18.20 -32.83
CA PRO A 416 1.67 -18.28 -32.34
C PRO A 416 0.84 -19.01 -33.38
N ARG A 417 0.02 -19.96 -32.94
CA ARG A 417 -1.09 -20.41 -33.78
C ARG A 417 -2.09 -19.27 -33.80
N ALA A 418 -2.55 -18.90 -34.96
CA ALA A 418 -3.55 -17.84 -35.16
C ALA A 418 -4.86 -18.04 -34.34
N GLU A 419 -5.07 -19.24 -33.82
CA GLU A 419 -6.21 -19.62 -32.97
C GLU A 419 -6.02 -19.26 -31.49
N ASP A 420 -4.81 -18.98 -31.04
CA ASP A 420 -4.50 -18.64 -29.64
C ASP A 420 -4.45 -17.12 -29.36
N SER A 421 -4.63 -16.29 -30.40
CA SER A 421 -4.59 -14.82 -30.28
C SER A 421 -5.89 -14.18 -29.77
N ASP A 422 -6.93 -15.00 -29.55
CA ASP A 422 -8.10 -14.56 -28.85
C ASP A 422 -7.76 -14.46 -27.35
N THR A 423 -7.40 -13.25 -26.92
CA THR A 423 -7.07 -12.90 -25.54
C THR A 423 -8.29 -12.94 -24.60
N THR A 424 -9.32 -13.65 -24.98
CA THR A 424 -10.41 -14.02 -24.09
C THR A 424 -9.81 -14.87 -22.96
N PRO A 425 -9.93 -14.46 -21.71
CA PRO A 425 -9.49 -15.25 -20.56
C PRO A 425 -10.09 -16.66 -20.69
N ARG A 426 -9.25 -17.69 -20.58
CA ARG A 426 -9.76 -19.08 -20.48
C ARG A 426 -10.81 -19.07 -19.38
N GLY A 427 -12.03 -19.42 -19.71
CA GLY A 427 -13.21 -19.19 -18.90
C GLY A 427 -13.01 -19.56 -17.43
N MET A 428 -13.61 -18.79 -16.56
CA MET A 428 -13.66 -19.04 -15.12
C MET A 428 -13.99 -20.51 -14.81
N PRO A 429 -13.47 -21.06 -13.69
CA PRO A 429 -13.87 -22.39 -13.24
C PRO A 429 -15.39 -22.55 -13.27
N PRO A 430 -15.95 -23.67 -13.74
CA PRO A 430 -17.40 -23.83 -13.92
C PRO A 430 -18.23 -23.51 -12.67
N ALA A 431 -17.68 -23.78 -11.47
CA ALA A 431 -18.36 -23.48 -10.21
C ALA A 431 -18.45 -21.98 -9.94
N ARG A 432 -17.40 -21.20 -10.27
CA ARG A 432 -17.42 -19.72 -10.14
C ARG A 432 -18.29 -19.08 -11.21
N THR A 433 -18.24 -19.58 -12.43
CA THR A 433 -19.16 -19.16 -13.50
C THR A 433 -20.62 -19.39 -13.07
N ALA A 434 -20.94 -20.60 -12.58
CA ALA A 434 -22.29 -20.91 -12.09
C ALA A 434 -22.70 -20.01 -10.92
N ALA A 435 -21.79 -19.68 -9.99
CA ALA A 435 -22.09 -18.78 -8.88
C ALA A 435 -22.36 -17.34 -9.36
N ARG A 436 -21.63 -16.86 -10.34
CA ARG A 436 -21.84 -15.51 -10.94
C ARG A 436 -23.08 -15.48 -11.83
N ASP A 437 -23.35 -16.55 -12.58
CA ASP A 437 -24.57 -16.69 -13.38
C ASP A 437 -25.87 -16.73 -12.52
N LEU A 438 -25.76 -17.02 -11.22
CA LEU A 438 -26.89 -16.91 -10.29
C LEU A 438 -27.38 -15.47 -10.13
N LEU A 439 -26.50 -14.47 -10.29
CA LEU A 439 -26.89 -13.06 -10.26
C LEU A 439 -27.85 -12.70 -11.40
N ASP A 440 -27.75 -13.40 -12.54
CA ASP A 440 -28.60 -13.18 -13.73
C ASP A 440 -29.87 -14.03 -13.76
N ARG A 441 -30.00 -15.00 -12.84
CA ARG A 441 -31.12 -15.94 -12.79
C ARG A 441 -32.12 -15.55 -11.71
N THR A 442 -33.25 -14.99 -12.11
CA THR A 442 -34.40 -14.77 -11.24
C THR A 442 -35.31 -16.03 -11.24
N ALA A 443 -35.45 -16.68 -10.07
CA ALA A 443 -36.52 -17.63 -9.64
C ALA A 443 -36.18 -19.13 -9.54
N GLY A 444 -36.69 -19.76 -8.50
CA GLY A 444 -36.93 -21.21 -8.28
C GLY A 444 -35.67 -22.11 -8.21
N ASP A 445 -35.06 -22.36 -9.34
CA ASP A 445 -33.86 -23.23 -9.44
C ASP A 445 -32.60 -22.59 -8.85
N GLY A 446 -32.53 -21.26 -8.71
CA GLY A 446 -31.39 -20.53 -8.17
C GLY A 446 -31.07 -20.87 -6.71
N VAL A 447 -32.09 -21.07 -5.86
CA VAL A 447 -31.89 -21.42 -4.43
C VAL A 447 -31.24 -22.80 -4.27
N ALA A 448 -31.63 -23.79 -5.09
CA ALA A 448 -31.05 -25.12 -5.01
C ALA A 448 -29.57 -25.11 -5.43
N VAL A 449 -29.25 -24.44 -6.52
CA VAL A 449 -27.87 -24.27 -7.01
C VAL A 449 -27.04 -23.50 -6.02
N ALA A 450 -27.55 -22.37 -5.49
CA ALA A 450 -26.84 -21.59 -4.46
C ALA A 450 -26.57 -22.43 -3.19
N SER A 451 -27.58 -23.24 -2.78
CA SER A 451 -27.41 -24.14 -1.61
C SER A 451 -26.39 -25.25 -1.85
N GLU A 452 -26.28 -25.78 -3.05
CA GLU A 452 -25.26 -26.76 -3.40
C GLU A 452 -23.86 -26.13 -3.37
N LEU A 453 -23.68 -24.99 -4.06
CA LEU A 453 -22.41 -24.27 -4.16
C LEU A 453 -21.95 -23.71 -2.80
N ALA A 454 -22.87 -23.31 -1.92
CA ALA A 454 -22.58 -22.89 -0.56
C ALA A 454 -21.84 -23.95 0.27
N GLY A 455 -21.98 -25.22 -0.07
CA GLY A 455 -21.29 -26.35 0.57
C GLY A 455 -19.95 -26.73 -0.06
N LYS A 456 -19.45 -25.99 -1.04
CA LYS A 456 -18.13 -26.26 -1.65
C LYS A 456 -17.01 -25.80 -0.71
N SER A 457 -15.93 -26.58 -0.66
CA SER A 457 -14.74 -26.24 0.17
C SER A 457 -13.93 -25.06 -0.37
N ASP A 458 -14.11 -24.68 -1.64
CA ASP A 458 -13.44 -23.54 -2.25
C ASP A 458 -14.01 -22.21 -1.72
N PRO A 459 -13.25 -21.40 -0.96
CA PRO A 459 -13.71 -20.11 -0.44
C PRO A 459 -14.10 -19.11 -1.52
N ALA A 460 -13.44 -19.13 -2.69
CA ALA A 460 -13.75 -18.21 -3.78
C ALA A 460 -15.16 -18.50 -4.39
N VAL A 461 -15.54 -19.77 -4.50
CA VAL A 461 -16.91 -20.16 -4.89
C VAL A 461 -17.91 -19.68 -3.85
N ARG A 462 -17.64 -19.87 -2.57
CA ARG A 462 -18.54 -19.45 -1.47
C ARG A 462 -18.68 -17.93 -1.38
N PHE A 463 -17.62 -17.19 -1.68
CA PHE A 463 -17.62 -15.74 -1.79
C PHE A 463 -18.57 -15.28 -2.90
N ASP A 464 -18.41 -15.82 -4.10
CA ASP A 464 -19.28 -15.50 -5.23
C ASP A 464 -20.76 -15.89 -4.94
N VAL A 465 -21.00 -17.03 -4.26
CA VAL A 465 -22.35 -17.45 -3.81
C VAL A 465 -22.90 -16.48 -2.75
N ALA A 466 -22.09 -16.03 -1.81
CA ALA A 466 -22.54 -15.08 -0.78
C ALA A 466 -23.02 -13.78 -1.43
N LEU A 467 -22.26 -13.23 -2.38
CA LEU A 467 -22.66 -12.02 -3.13
C LEU A 467 -23.94 -12.27 -3.95
N ALA A 468 -24.00 -13.41 -4.67
CA ALA A 468 -25.16 -13.77 -5.48
C ALA A 468 -26.45 -13.98 -4.63
N ALA A 469 -26.31 -14.37 -3.37
CA ALA A 469 -27.44 -14.60 -2.46
C ALA A 469 -28.25 -13.33 -2.19
N GLU A 470 -27.71 -12.14 -2.46
CA GLU A 470 -28.45 -10.88 -2.35
C GLU A 470 -29.73 -10.86 -3.20
N ALA A 471 -29.70 -11.49 -4.37
CA ALA A 471 -30.86 -11.59 -5.27
C ALA A 471 -31.98 -12.53 -4.75
N LEU A 472 -31.72 -13.31 -3.70
CA LEU A 472 -32.67 -14.24 -3.14
C LEU A 472 -33.61 -13.56 -2.14
N GLU A 473 -34.85 -14.10 -2.02
CA GLU A 473 -35.78 -13.72 -0.96
C GLU A 473 -35.15 -13.90 0.43
N PRO A 474 -35.43 -13.07 1.43
CA PRO A 474 -34.72 -13.04 2.72
C PRO A 474 -34.64 -14.39 3.43
N ALA A 475 -35.68 -15.23 3.37
CA ALA A 475 -35.68 -16.53 4.00
C ALA A 475 -34.73 -17.54 3.32
N ALA A 476 -34.67 -17.53 2.00
CA ALA A 476 -33.77 -18.36 1.20
C ALA A 476 -32.34 -17.86 1.32
N ARG A 477 -32.13 -16.53 1.28
CA ARG A 477 -30.87 -15.87 1.53
C ARG A 477 -30.28 -16.31 2.88
N ALA A 478 -31.08 -16.28 3.95
CA ALA A 478 -30.62 -16.69 5.28
C ALA A 478 -30.12 -18.14 5.32
N MET A 479 -30.82 -19.07 4.67
CA MET A 479 -30.41 -20.48 4.63
C MET A 479 -29.10 -20.66 3.86
N VAL A 480 -28.95 -20.00 2.71
CA VAL A 480 -27.73 -20.07 1.89
C VAL A 480 -26.55 -19.48 2.64
N LEU A 481 -26.70 -18.27 3.20
CA LEU A 481 -25.63 -17.57 3.91
C LEU A 481 -25.21 -18.29 5.21
N ALA A 482 -26.15 -18.85 5.96
CA ALA A 482 -25.83 -19.67 7.13
C ALA A 482 -25.01 -20.92 6.72
N LYS A 483 -25.34 -21.56 5.62
CA LYS A 483 -24.56 -22.69 5.09
C LYS A 483 -23.17 -22.27 4.61
N VAL A 484 -23.03 -21.11 3.93
CA VAL A 484 -21.74 -20.54 3.54
C VAL A 484 -20.85 -20.36 4.76
N LEU A 485 -21.37 -19.80 5.85
CA LEU A 485 -20.63 -19.58 7.09
C LEU A 485 -20.25 -20.88 7.81
N ALA A 486 -21.08 -21.90 7.76
CA ALA A 486 -20.86 -23.21 8.39
C ALA A 486 -19.91 -24.11 7.61
N THR A 487 -19.54 -23.75 6.38
CA THR A 487 -18.69 -24.57 5.49
C THR A 487 -17.21 -24.20 5.68
N GLU A 488 -16.36 -25.20 5.90
CA GLU A 488 -14.91 -25.06 6.03
C GLU A 488 -14.16 -25.20 4.69
N PRO A 489 -12.95 -24.61 4.55
CA PRO A 489 -12.24 -23.79 5.55
C PRO A 489 -12.85 -22.39 5.66
N ALA A 490 -12.81 -21.83 6.86
CA ALA A 490 -13.22 -20.45 7.10
C ALA A 490 -12.37 -19.46 6.30
N ASP A 491 -12.98 -18.35 5.86
CA ASP A 491 -12.29 -17.31 5.11
C ASP A 491 -12.82 -15.91 5.49
N PRO A 492 -11.92 -14.94 5.82
CA PRO A 492 -12.35 -13.60 6.25
C PRO A 492 -13.12 -12.81 5.18
N TRP A 493 -12.84 -13.03 3.89
CA TRP A 493 -13.52 -12.37 2.80
C TRP A 493 -14.93 -12.92 2.61
N VAL A 494 -15.10 -14.26 2.78
CA VAL A 494 -16.42 -14.91 2.78
C VAL A 494 -17.26 -14.39 3.94
N ASP A 495 -16.70 -14.31 5.15
CA ASP A 495 -17.41 -13.76 6.31
C ASP A 495 -17.88 -12.34 6.03
N ARG A 496 -17.00 -11.51 5.47
CA ARG A 496 -17.29 -10.11 5.12
C ARG A 496 -18.36 -10.01 4.03
N ALA A 497 -18.29 -10.85 2.99
CA ALA A 497 -19.31 -10.88 1.93
C ALA A 497 -20.69 -11.21 2.51
N VAL A 498 -20.79 -12.20 3.40
CA VAL A 498 -22.04 -12.51 4.09
C VAL A 498 -22.58 -11.30 4.85
N LEU A 499 -21.71 -10.62 5.63
CA LEU A 499 -22.11 -9.43 6.41
C LEU A 499 -22.62 -8.29 5.51
N CYS A 500 -22.06 -8.16 4.30
CA CYS A 500 -22.47 -7.12 3.35
C CYS A 500 -23.86 -7.33 2.77
N VAL A 501 -24.26 -8.59 2.57
CA VAL A 501 -25.53 -8.92 1.91
C VAL A 501 -26.61 -9.48 2.85
N ALA A 502 -26.28 -9.62 4.13
CA ALA A 502 -27.20 -10.21 5.12
C ALA A 502 -28.49 -9.39 5.30
N GLU A 503 -28.37 -8.06 5.52
CA GLU A 503 -29.48 -7.12 5.70
C GLU A 503 -30.72 -7.72 6.42
N GLU A 504 -31.88 -7.78 5.77
CA GLU A 504 -33.15 -8.31 6.28
C GLU A 504 -33.07 -9.80 6.66
N ALA A 505 -32.13 -10.55 6.09
CA ALA A 505 -31.88 -11.95 6.43
C ALA A 505 -31.11 -12.14 7.75
N ALA A 506 -30.46 -11.10 8.25
CA ALA A 506 -29.56 -11.17 9.39
C ALA A 506 -30.20 -11.77 10.66
N PRO A 507 -31.43 -11.41 11.10
CA PRO A 507 -32.05 -12.03 12.27
C PRO A 507 -32.22 -13.55 12.11
N ARG A 508 -32.59 -14.01 10.93
CA ARG A 508 -32.76 -15.43 10.64
C ARG A 508 -31.41 -16.18 10.55
N ILE A 509 -30.37 -15.53 10.05
CA ILE A 509 -29.01 -16.10 10.05
C ILE A 509 -28.55 -16.32 11.50
N VAL A 510 -28.73 -15.34 12.38
CA VAL A 510 -28.42 -15.47 13.83
C VAL A 510 -29.14 -16.67 14.41
N GLN A 511 -30.43 -16.83 14.12
CA GLN A 511 -31.21 -17.97 14.62
C GLN A 511 -30.67 -19.32 14.14
N LEU A 512 -30.24 -19.42 12.87
CA LEU A 512 -29.67 -20.64 12.30
C LEU A 512 -28.27 -20.98 12.84
N LEU A 513 -27.50 -19.97 13.20
CA LEU A 513 -26.14 -20.12 13.78
C LEU A 513 -26.16 -20.37 15.29
N ALA A 514 -27.25 -20.07 15.97
CA ALA A 514 -27.35 -20.18 17.43
C ALA A 514 -27.19 -21.62 17.99
N THR A 515 -27.18 -22.61 17.12
CA THR A 515 -26.93 -24.03 17.49
C THR A 515 -25.45 -24.43 17.39
N ALA A 516 -24.58 -23.54 16.89
CA ALA A 516 -23.15 -23.79 16.76
C ALA A 516 -22.41 -23.54 18.10
N GLU A 517 -21.29 -24.23 18.33
CA GLU A 517 -20.50 -24.10 19.55
C GLU A 517 -20.03 -22.66 19.79
N ALA A 518 -20.44 -22.07 20.88
CA ALA A 518 -20.35 -20.63 21.20
C ALA A 518 -18.95 -20.12 21.61
N GLY A 519 -17.93 -21.00 21.71
CA GLY A 519 -16.56 -20.62 22.09
C GLY A 519 -15.71 -19.98 20.99
N ASP A 520 -16.19 -19.89 19.74
CA ASP A 520 -15.41 -19.45 18.59
C ASP A 520 -15.38 -17.92 18.43
N THR A 521 -14.18 -17.33 18.50
CA THR A 521 -13.96 -15.88 18.27
C THR A 521 -14.43 -15.42 16.90
N ARG A 522 -14.32 -16.27 15.86
CA ARG A 522 -14.85 -15.98 14.52
C ARG A 522 -16.36 -15.83 14.53
N LEU A 523 -17.05 -16.80 15.15
CA LEU A 523 -18.52 -16.78 15.24
C LEU A 523 -19.00 -15.54 15.98
N ARG A 524 -18.39 -15.15 17.09
CA ARG A 524 -18.73 -13.92 17.82
C ARG A 524 -18.58 -12.66 16.94
N ARG A 525 -17.49 -12.56 16.16
CA ARG A 525 -17.31 -11.45 15.23
C ARG A 525 -18.40 -11.40 14.16
N ILE A 526 -18.80 -12.55 13.63
CA ILE A 526 -19.91 -12.67 12.67
C ILE A 526 -21.23 -12.26 13.31
N LEU A 527 -21.54 -12.78 14.50
CA LEU A 527 -22.76 -12.43 15.24
C LEU A 527 -22.84 -10.93 15.51
N ARG A 528 -21.73 -10.30 15.90
CA ARG A 528 -21.63 -8.84 16.07
C ARG A 528 -21.99 -8.10 14.80
N GLY A 529 -21.39 -8.50 13.64
CA GLY A 529 -21.67 -7.88 12.35
C GLY A 529 -23.10 -8.05 11.87
N LEU A 530 -23.69 -9.24 12.05
CA LEU A 530 -25.10 -9.49 11.76
C LEU A 530 -26.03 -8.64 12.64
N ALA A 531 -25.71 -8.50 13.91
CA ALA A 531 -26.46 -7.66 14.83
C ALA A 531 -26.32 -6.17 14.51
N GLU A 532 -25.17 -5.74 13.96
CA GLU A 532 -25.00 -4.37 13.45
C GLU A 532 -25.95 -4.12 12.27
N ALA A 533 -26.06 -5.06 11.33
CA ALA A 533 -27.02 -4.96 10.25
C ALA A 533 -28.48 -4.87 10.78
N CYS A 534 -28.84 -5.71 11.75
CA CYS A 534 -30.16 -5.66 12.40
C CYS A 534 -30.41 -4.32 13.12
N GLY A 535 -29.40 -3.79 13.77
CA GLY A 535 -29.52 -2.55 14.57
C GLY A 535 -29.82 -1.30 13.73
N ARG A 536 -29.51 -1.29 12.45
CA ARG A 536 -29.79 -0.16 11.54
C ARG A 536 -31.28 0.06 11.28
N ARG A 537 -32.11 -0.97 11.51
CA ARG A 537 -33.56 -0.96 11.32
C ARG A 537 -34.25 -1.36 12.61
N ALA A 538 -35.20 -0.56 13.04
CA ALA A 538 -35.87 -0.81 14.32
C ALA A 538 -36.55 -2.21 14.36
N GLU A 539 -37.24 -2.59 13.29
CA GLU A 539 -37.98 -3.87 13.17
C GLU A 539 -37.03 -5.08 13.27
N ASP A 540 -35.87 -5.03 12.62
CA ASP A 540 -34.88 -6.11 12.63
C ASP A 540 -34.19 -6.19 14.00
N GLY A 541 -33.94 -5.05 14.65
CA GLY A 541 -33.42 -5.01 16.02
C GLY A 541 -34.38 -5.62 17.05
N GLU A 542 -35.70 -5.41 16.90
CA GLU A 542 -36.71 -6.06 17.72
C GLU A 542 -36.84 -7.56 17.44
N ALA A 543 -36.75 -7.95 16.14
CA ALA A 543 -36.74 -9.36 15.74
C ALA A 543 -35.51 -10.07 16.33
N LEU A 544 -34.33 -9.46 16.27
CA LEU A 544 -33.11 -9.99 16.88
C LEU A 544 -33.26 -10.17 18.37
N SER A 545 -33.78 -9.18 19.10
CA SER A 545 -34.01 -9.27 20.56
C SER A 545 -34.92 -10.43 20.94
N ARG A 546 -35.98 -10.67 20.16
CA ARG A 546 -36.90 -11.81 20.36
C ARG A 546 -36.22 -13.16 20.11
N ILE A 547 -35.37 -13.24 19.08
CA ILE A 547 -34.58 -14.43 18.74
C ILE A 547 -33.63 -14.74 19.92
N VAL A 548 -32.87 -13.76 20.36
CA VAL A 548 -31.94 -13.92 21.51
C VAL A 548 -32.67 -14.42 22.74
N ALA A 549 -33.89 -13.95 23.00
CA ALA A 549 -34.69 -14.45 24.14
C ALA A 549 -35.20 -15.91 23.97
N SER A 550 -35.20 -16.45 22.73
CA SER A 550 -35.75 -17.76 22.41
C SER A 550 -34.71 -18.86 22.17
N VAL A 551 -33.43 -18.52 22.09
CA VAL A 551 -32.33 -19.45 21.83
C VAL A 551 -31.36 -19.49 23.01
N ASP A 552 -30.72 -20.65 23.22
CA ASP A 552 -29.73 -20.82 24.28
C ASP A 552 -28.34 -20.38 23.76
N LEU A 553 -28.01 -19.11 24.01
CA LEU A 553 -26.73 -18.53 23.69
C LEU A 553 -25.90 -18.27 24.95
N ASP A 554 -24.61 -18.42 24.87
CA ASP A 554 -23.74 -18.00 25.97
C ASP A 554 -23.73 -16.49 26.17
N GLU A 555 -23.28 -16.04 27.32
CA GLU A 555 -23.26 -14.63 27.70
C GLU A 555 -22.42 -13.78 26.72
N HIS A 556 -21.31 -14.31 26.26
CA HIS A 556 -20.39 -13.59 25.33
C HIS A 556 -21.01 -13.42 23.94
N ALA A 557 -21.70 -14.43 23.43
CA ALA A 557 -22.43 -14.33 22.15
C ALA A 557 -23.55 -13.28 22.24
N VAL A 558 -24.28 -13.23 23.39
CA VAL A 558 -25.32 -12.22 23.60
C VAL A 558 -24.72 -10.82 23.72
N LEU A 559 -23.57 -10.63 24.39
CA LEU A 559 -22.88 -9.36 24.48
C LEU A 559 -22.41 -8.90 23.10
N ALA A 560 -21.87 -9.80 22.27
CA ALA A 560 -21.49 -9.49 20.89
C ALA A 560 -22.70 -9.02 20.06
N LEU A 561 -23.84 -9.70 20.18
CA LEU A 561 -25.09 -9.31 19.53
C LEU A 561 -25.62 -7.96 20.01
N LEU A 562 -25.55 -7.69 21.31
CA LEU A 562 -25.95 -6.41 21.87
C LEU A 562 -25.04 -5.27 21.39
N ALA A 563 -23.71 -5.47 21.44
CA ALA A 563 -22.73 -4.50 20.97
C ALA A 563 -22.93 -4.16 19.49
N GLY A 564 -23.11 -5.18 18.64
CA GLY A 564 -23.43 -5.00 17.24
C GLY A 564 -24.73 -4.21 17.03
N SER A 565 -25.81 -4.59 17.72
CA SER A 565 -27.10 -3.90 17.64
C SER A 565 -27.02 -2.43 18.03
N VAL A 566 -26.27 -2.11 19.08
CA VAL A 566 -26.02 -0.72 19.52
C VAL A 566 -25.25 0.06 18.45
N ARG A 567 -24.22 -0.54 17.86
CA ARG A 567 -23.43 0.07 16.79
C ARG A 567 -24.31 0.35 15.56
N GLY A 568 -25.11 -0.61 15.15
CA GLY A 568 -26.05 -0.48 14.05
C GLY A 568 -27.04 0.66 14.25
N ARG A 569 -27.60 0.80 15.46
CA ARG A 569 -28.53 1.90 15.81
C ARG A 569 -27.87 3.28 15.71
N ARG A 570 -26.62 3.40 16.11
CA ARG A 570 -25.84 4.66 15.98
C ARG A 570 -25.58 5.03 14.51
N THR A 571 -25.22 4.05 13.68
CA THR A 571 -24.94 4.27 12.26
C THR A 571 -26.21 4.39 11.41
N GLY A 572 -27.32 3.80 11.84
CA GLY A 572 -28.64 3.82 11.20
C GLY A 572 -29.51 5.04 11.51
N GLY A 573 -28.89 6.20 11.81
CA GLY A 573 -29.62 7.46 12.04
C GLY A 573 -29.89 7.80 13.52
N GLY A 574 -29.14 7.18 14.44
CA GLY A 574 -29.23 7.51 15.87
C GLY A 574 -30.49 6.97 16.55
N LEU A 575 -30.92 5.77 16.15
CA LEU A 575 -32.06 5.11 16.77
C LEU A 575 -31.84 4.96 18.29
N PRO A 576 -32.86 5.17 19.13
CA PRO A 576 -32.72 5.02 20.57
C PRO A 576 -32.39 3.57 20.97
N LEU A 577 -31.68 3.42 22.08
CA LEU A 577 -31.44 2.10 22.64
C LEU A 577 -32.77 1.47 23.07
N PRO A 578 -32.90 0.13 22.91
CA PRO A 578 -34.07 -0.55 23.42
C PRO A 578 -34.05 -0.58 24.96
N ASP A 579 -35.21 -0.61 25.60
CA ASP A 579 -35.29 -0.75 27.06
C ASP A 579 -34.79 -2.12 27.57
N SER A 580 -34.89 -3.15 26.71
CA SER A 580 -34.46 -4.51 26.99
C SER A 580 -33.89 -5.18 25.73
N PHE A 581 -33.02 -6.18 25.95
CA PHE A 581 -32.45 -7.03 24.89
C PHE A 581 -32.40 -8.47 25.33
N GLY A 582 -32.85 -9.40 24.50
CA GLY A 582 -32.89 -10.82 24.84
C GLY A 582 -33.71 -11.15 26.08
N GLY A 583 -34.74 -10.35 26.38
CA GLY A 583 -35.60 -10.52 27.56
C GLY A 583 -35.07 -9.92 28.89
N LEU A 584 -33.86 -9.35 28.89
CA LEU A 584 -33.30 -8.66 30.04
C LEU A 584 -33.30 -7.14 29.85
N PRO A 585 -33.52 -6.32 30.90
CA PRO A 585 -33.31 -4.88 30.84
C PRO A 585 -31.88 -4.51 30.45
N ILE A 586 -31.70 -3.39 29.77
CA ILE A 586 -30.34 -2.91 29.42
C ILE A 586 -29.49 -2.65 30.65
N ALA A 587 -30.09 -2.20 31.75
CA ALA A 587 -29.33 -1.99 32.99
C ALA A 587 -28.67 -3.29 33.52
N ASP A 588 -29.34 -4.44 33.41
CA ASP A 588 -28.83 -5.74 33.84
C ASP A 588 -27.67 -6.18 32.90
N TRP A 589 -27.76 -5.86 31.62
CA TRP A 589 -26.63 -6.07 30.70
C TRP A 589 -25.44 -5.19 31.03
N MET A 590 -25.62 -3.96 31.44
CA MET A 590 -24.52 -3.09 31.90
C MET A 590 -23.83 -3.67 33.13
N GLU A 591 -24.57 -4.26 34.09
CA GLU A 591 -24.01 -4.99 35.23
C GLU A 591 -23.16 -6.19 34.78
N LYS A 592 -23.65 -6.97 33.83
CA LYS A 592 -22.90 -8.08 33.23
C LYS A 592 -21.64 -7.58 32.46
N CYS A 593 -21.73 -6.48 31.72
CA CYS A 593 -20.57 -5.87 31.04
C CYS A 593 -19.49 -5.47 32.06
N ARG A 594 -19.86 -4.89 33.19
CA ARG A 594 -18.91 -4.57 34.27
C ARG A 594 -18.22 -5.81 34.82
N ALA A 595 -18.97 -6.91 35.00
CA ALA A 595 -18.42 -8.18 35.49
C ALA A 595 -17.49 -8.84 34.46
N VAL A 596 -17.84 -8.82 33.17
CA VAL A 596 -17.02 -9.41 32.08
C VAL A 596 -15.77 -8.57 31.86
N ALA A 597 -15.86 -7.24 31.78
CA ALA A 597 -14.71 -6.38 31.59
C ALA A 597 -13.67 -6.50 32.72
N GLY A 598 -14.07 -6.81 33.93
CA GLY A 598 -13.18 -7.00 35.08
C GLY A 598 -12.51 -8.38 35.18
N ARG A 599 -12.75 -9.31 34.25
CA ARG A 599 -12.11 -10.65 34.23
C ARG A 599 -10.81 -10.67 33.42
N GLU A 600 -9.89 -11.59 33.78
CA GLU A 600 -8.54 -11.67 33.17
C GLU A 600 -8.48 -12.17 31.68
N ALA A 601 -9.55 -12.73 31.12
CA ALA A 601 -9.55 -13.30 29.77
C ALA A 601 -9.68 -12.22 28.69
N VAL A 602 -8.64 -12.01 27.93
CA VAL A 602 -8.46 -10.90 26.95
C VAL A 602 -9.45 -10.95 25.76
N GLY A 603 -9.86 -12.12 25.28
CA GLY A 603 -10.70 -12.26 24.09
C GLY A 603 -12.18 -11.89 24.25
N ASP A 604 -12.66 -11.75 25.48
CA ASP A 604 -14.10 -11.61 25.80
C ASP A 604 -14.46 -10.19 26.24
N ARG A 605 -13.47 -9.28 26.30
CA ARG A 605 -13.62 -7.93 26.87
C ARG A 605 -14.10 -6.87 25.86
N ASP A 606 -13.78 -7.01 24.59
CA ASP A 606 -13.97 -5.95 23.59
C ASP A 606 -15.41 -5.46 23.51
N ASP A 607 -16.36 -6.40 23.46
CA ASP A 607 -17.78 -6.08 23.41
C ASP A 607 -18.27 -5.42 24.71
N ALA A 608 -17.80 -5.91 25.85
CA ALA A 608 -18.14 -5.35 27.16
C ALA A 608 -17.55 -3.93 27.32
N ILE A 609 -16.30 -3.68 26.87
CA ILE A 609 -15.66 -2.36 26.88
C ILE A 609 -16.44 -1.38 25.99
N GLU A 610 -16.85 -1.81 24.81
CA GLU A 610 -17.62 -0.96 23.90
C GLU A 610 -19.01 -0.62 24.48
N LEU A 611 -19.69 -1.58 25.08
CA LEU A 611 -20.97 -1.38 25.73
C LEU A 611 -20.84 -0.48 26.96
N LEU A 612 -19.78 -0.61 27.74
CA LEU A 612 -19.52 0.26 28.90
C LEU A 612 -19.34 1.73 28.48
N ALA A 613 -19.04 2.04 27.20
CA ALA A 613 -19.10 3.42 26.72
C ALA A 613 -20.48 4.07 26.85
N LEU A 614 -21.55 3.28 26.98
CA LEU A 614 -22.93 3.75 27.17
C LEU A 614 -23.27 3.99 28.64
N ASP A 615 -22.54 3.38 29.57
CA ASP A 615 -22.76 3.48 31.02
C ASP A 615 -21.94 4.65 31.57
N ALA A 616 -22.58 5.79 31.79
CA ALA A 616 -21.95 6.98 32.35
C ALA A 616 -21.66 6.88 33.87
N SER A 617 -21.89 5.73 34.50
CA SER A 617 -21.68 5.55 35.93
C SER A 617 -20.21 5.72 36.34
N PRO A 618 -19.96 6.19 37.55
CA PRO A 618 -18.61 6.24 38.12
C PRO A 618 -17.91 4.86 38.16
N GLU A 619 -18.69 3.80 38.37
CA GLU A 619 -18.26 2.41 38.43
C GLU A 619 -17.70 1.96 37.05
N ALA A 620 -18.45 2.20 35.99
CA ALA A 620 -18.00 1.88 34.64
C ALA A 620 -16.74 2.68 34.26
N THR A 621 -16.67 3.94 34.66
CA THR A 621 -15.46 4.76 34.48
C THR A 621 -14.26 4.18 35.23
N GLY A 622 -14.47 3.73 36.48
CA GLY A 622 -13.43 3.08 37.28
C GLY A 622 -12.90 1.79 36.67
N ILE A 623 -13.78 0.96 36.10
CA ILE A 623 -13.41 -0.27 35.42
C ILE A 623 -12.59 0.03 34.17
N LEU A 624 -13.08 0.93 33.27
CA LEU A 624 -12.39 1.31 32.07
C LEU A 624 -11.00 1.89 32.35
N VAL A 625 -10.88 2.70 33.35
CA VAL A 625 -9.61 3.26 33.81
C VAL A 625 -8.70 2.18 34.39
N GLY A 626 -9.22 1.26 35.20
CA GLY A 626 -8.46 0.13 35.75
C GLY A 626 -7.84 -0.75 34.66
N LEU A 627 -8.58 -0.97 33.57
CA LEU A 627 -8.12 -1.74 32.42
C LEU A 627 -6.92 -1.09 31.70
N LEU A 628 -6.72 0.23 31.77
CA LEU A 628 -5.54 0.91 31.23
C LEU A 628 -4.24 0.55 31.98
N ALA A 629 -4.34 0.10 33.24
CA ALA A 629 -3.19 -0.33 34.01
C ALA A 629 -2.73 -1.76 33.68
N GLU A 630 -3.54 -2.53 32.96
CA GLU A 630 -3.18 -3.88 32.54
C GLU A 630 -2.30 -3.83 31.30
N PRO A 631 -1.37 -4.78 31.12
CA PRO A 631 -0.52 -4.85 29.93
C PRO A 631 -1.33 -5.37 28.73
N THR A 632 -2.22 -4.53 28.20
CA THR A 632 -3.06 -4.80 27.03
C THR A 632 -2.36 -4.33 25.75
N GLY A 633 -2.75 -4.90 24.61
CA GLY A 633 -2.25 -4.45 23.30
C GLY A 633 -2.71 -3.03 22.94
N ILE A 634 -2.12 -2.44 21.89
CA ILE A 634 -2.42 -1.08 21.42
C ILE A 634 -3.92 -0.91 21.10
N ASP A 635 -4.54 -1.94 20.53
CA ASP A 635 -5.94 -1.90 20.07
C ASP A 635 -6.91 -1.78 21.26
N ASP A 636 -6.66 -2.49 22.35
CA ASP A 636 -7.47 -2.45 23.57
C ASP A 636 -7.36 -1.08 24.26
N GLY A 637 -6.15 -0.56 24.42
CA GLY A 637 -5.92 0.76 25.01
C GLY A 637 -6.64 1.87 24.25
N GLY A 638 -6.60 1.83 22.93
CA GLY A 638 -7.32 2.77 22.07
C GLY A 638 -8.83 2.68 22.22
N ALA A 639 -9.41 1.48 22.32
CA ALA A 639 -10.83 1.25 22.53
C ALA A 639 -11.30 1.78 23.89
N ILE A 640 -10.55 1.49 24.96
CA ILE A 640 -10.82 1.99 26.31
C ILE A 640 -10.80 3.53 26.34
N LEU A 641 -9.78 4.17 25.77
CA LEU A 641 -9.67 5.62 25.74
C LEU A 641 -10.76 6.29 24.89
N ARG A 642 -11.23 5.63 23.82
CA ARG A 642 -12.43 6.08 23.11
C ARG A 642 -13.69 6.01 23.97
N SER A 643 -13.82 4.95 24.77
CA SER A 643 -14.97 4.75 25.68
C SER A 643 -14.96 5.70 26.88
N LEU A 644 -13.83 6.33 27.18
CA LEU A 644 -13.70 7.37 28.21
C LEU A 644 -14.09 8.78 27.74
N ARG A 645 -14.40 8.98 26.44
CA ARG A 645 -14.81 10.26 25.89
C ARG A 645 -16.14 10.74 26.50
N GLY A 646 -16.23 12.04 26.81
CA GLY A 646 -17.45 12.64 27.36
C GLY A 646 -17.74 12.31 28.82
N ARG A 647 -16.84 11.59 29.51
CA ARG A 647 -16.94 11.31 30.94
C ARG A 647 -16.34 12.44 31.78
N ASP A 648 -16.51 12.35 33.12
CA ASP A 648 -15.91 13.30 34.06
C ASP A 648 -14.39 13.47 33.79
N PRO A 649 -13.95 14.68 33.37
CA PRO A 649 -12.57 14.89 32.93
C PRO A 649 -11.54 14.67 34.06
N VAL A 650 -11.89 14.98 35.28
CA VAL A 650 -11.01 14.84 36.44
C VAL A 650 -10.79 13.36 36.78
N ARG A 651 -11.86 12.58 36.81
CA ARG A 651 -11.78 11.12 37.05
C ARG A 651 -10.99 10.41 35.95
N VAL A 652 -11.18 10.84 34.69
CA VAL A 652 -10.43 10.28 33.56
C VAL A 652 -8.94 10.62 33.71
N ALA A 653 -8.59 11.86 34.06
CA ALA A 653 -7.21 12.25 34.30
C ALA A 653 -6.57 11.48 35.45
N ASP A 654 -7.24 11.43 36.63
CA ASP A 654 -6.75 10.68 37.77
C ASP A 654 -6.51 9.20 37.44
N GLY A 655 -7.41 8.59 36.68
CA GLY A 655 -7.26 7.20 36.28
C GLY A 655 -6.15 6.95 35.27
N ILE A 656 -6.03 7.80 34.25
CA ILE A 656 -4.92 7.73 33.29
C ILE A 656 -3.58 7.87 34.01
N LEU A 657 -3.47 8.84 34.93
CA LEU A 657 -2.24 9.06 35.70
C LEU A 657 -1.92 7.89 36.64
N ALA A 658 -2.93 7.28 37.28
CA ALA A 658 -2.76 6.08 38.09
C ALA A 658 -2.26 4.87 37.25
N ALA A 659 -2.76 4.73 36.02
CA ALA A 659 -2.37 3.67 35.11
C ALA A 659 -1.02 3.94 34.40
N TRP A 660 -0.54 5.18 34.42
CA TRP A 660 0.64 5.63 33.67
C TRP A 660 1.91 4.78 33.90
N PRO A 661 2.28 4.41 35.14
CA PRO A 661 3.50 3.62 35.35
C PRO A 661 3.51 2.27 34.67
N ALA A 662 2.35 1.59 34.61
CA ALA A 662 2.19 0.26 34.03
C ALA A 662 1.93 0.29 32.51
N ALA A 663 1.55 1.45 31.95
CA ALA A 663 1.17 1.59 30.56
C ALA A 663 2.35 1.39 29.61
N THR A 664 2.08 0.75 28.46
CA THR A 664 3.05 0.59 27.40
C THR A 664 3.35 1.93 26.70
N PRO A 665 4.49 2.10 26.03
CA PRO A 665 4.81 3.33 25.28
C PRO A 665 3.73 3.73 24.28
N ALA A 666 3.16 2.76 23.59
CA ALA A 666 2.09 3.00 22.63
C ALA A 666 0.81 3.48 23.32
N VAL A 667 0.43 2.87 24.44
CA VAL A 667 -0.73 3.28 25.23
C VAL A 667 -0.50 4.66 25.84
N ARG A 668 0.72 4.97 26.37
CA ARG A 668 1.07 6.30 26.88
C ARG A 668 0.89 7.40 25.83
N ARG A 669 1.19 7.14 24.56
CA ARG A 669 0.96 8.09 23.47
C ARG A 669 -0.54 8.45 23.36
N VAL A 670 -1.42 7.45 23.34
CA VAL A 670 -2.87 7.67 23.26
C VAL A 670 -3.41 8.28 24.57
N MET A 671 -2.81 7.96 25.72
CA MET A 671 -3.11 8.61 27.02
C MET A 671 -2.80 10.12 26.95
N LEU A 672 -1.65 10.52 26.39
CA LEU A 672 -1.30 11.93 26.19
C LEU A 672 -2.30 12.65 25.28
N GLU A 673 -2.70 12.03 24.18
CA GLU A 673 -3.73 12.60 23.30
C GLU A 673 -5.05 12.81 24.07
N THR A 674 -5.39 11.93 25.00
CA THR A 674 -6.60 12.05 25.83
C THR A 674 -6.45 13.14 26.89
N LEU A 675 -5.31 13.20 27.56
CA LEU A 675 -5.05 14.22 28.60
C LEU A 675 -5.02 15.64 28.02
N PHE A 676 -4.47 15.80 26.82
CA PHE A 676 -4.30 17.12 26.17
C PHE A 676 -5.38 17.44 25.14
N ARG A 677 -6.45 16.68 25.05
CA ARG A 677 -7.59 16.99 24.17
C ARG A 677 -8.29 18.28 24.60
N PRO A 678 -8.74 19.16 23.63
CA PRO A 678 -9.39 20.43 23.98
C PRO A 678 -10.62 20.29 24.86
N GLU A 679 -11.52 19.31 24.58
CA GLU A 679 -12.74 19.11 25.33
C GLU A 679 -12.45 18.68 26.79
N GLY A 680 -12.88 19.48 27.77
CA GLY A 680 -12.65 19.25 29.20
C GLY A 680 -11.19 19.41 29.64
N PHE A 681 -10.33 20.04 28.83
CA PHE A 681 -8.92 20.23 29.17
C PHE A 681 -8.73 21.10 30.41
N ALA A 682 -9.50 22.19 30.56
CA ALA A 682 -9.41 23.08 31.71
C ALA A 682 -9.60 22.34 33.04
N ASP A 683 -10.45 21.30 33.08
CA ASP A 683 -10.70 20.51 34.27
C ASP A 683 -9.58 19.47 34.52
N ARG A 684 -8.95 18.97 33.46
CA ARG A 684 -7.82 18.02 33.54
C ARG A 684 -6.49 18.67 33.86
N LEU A 685 -6.29 19.91 33.40
CA LEU A 685 -5.01 20.61 33.47
C LEU A 685 -4.40 20.66 34.89
N PRO A 686 -5.15 20.94 35.97
CA PRO A 686 -4.58 20.94 37.31
C PRO A 686 -3.95 19.58 37.69
N ARG A 687 -4.51 18.47 37.26
CA ARG A 687 -4.01 17.11 37.51
C ARG A 687 -2.76 16.85 36.70
N VAL A 688 -2.77 17.23 35.43
CA VAL A 688 -1.62 17.07 34.51
C VAL A 688 -0.42 17.89 35.03
N LEU A 689 -0.64 19.14 35.46
CA LEU A 689 0.40 19.97 36.01
C LEU A 689 0.98 19.35 37.30
N ALA A 690 0.12 18.88 38.19
CA ALA A 690 0.57 18.24 39.43
C ALA A 690 1.41 16.98 39.15
N ALA A 691 1.01 16.15 38.19
CA ALA A 691 1.74 14.94 37.81
C ALA A 691 3.11 15.26 37.17
N LEU A 692 3.19 16.33 36.36
CA LEU A 692 4.46 16.81 35.80
C LEU A 692 5.38 17.38 36.91
N GLU A 693 4.85 18.15 37.86
CA GLU A 693 5.59 18.69 38.99
C GLU A 693 6.09 17.62 39.95
N ALA A 694 5.27 16.58 40.17
CA ALA A 694 5.64 15.42 40.99
C ALA A 694 6.64 14.47 40.26
N GLY A 695 6.82 14.62 38.95
CA GLY A 695 7.66 13.74 38.16
C GLY A 695 6.99 12.36 37.87
N GLU A 696 5.69 12.23 38.11
CA GLU A 696 4.91 11.04 37.78
C GLU A 696 4.82 10.85 36.26
N VAL A 697 4.62 11.93 35.53
CA VAL A 697 4.80 12.02 34.07
C VAL A 697 6.09 12.81 33.81
N SER A 698 7.05 12.15 33.21
CA SER A 698 8.31 12.83 32.86
C SER A 698 8.09 13.72 31.65
N PRO A 699 8.65 14.96 31.62
CA PRO A 699 8.72 15.73 30.37
C PRO A 699 9.33 14.93 29.22
N GLY A 700 10.23 13.99 29.51
CA GLY A 700 10.84 13.09 28.56
C GLY A 700 9.88 12.06 27.91
N ASP A 701 8.77 11.74 28.57
CA ASP A 701 7.73 10.86 28.02
C ASP A 701 6.91 11.56 26.92
N ILE A 702 6.94 12.90 26.88
CA ILE A 702 6.21 13.71 25.91
C ILE A 702 7.16 14.09 24.78
N ALA A 703 6.94 13.58 23.60
CA ALA A 703 7.79 13.85 22.43
C ALA A 703 7.84 15.37 22.12
N PRO A 704 8.97 15.88 21.60
CA PRO A 704 9.16 17.32 21.34
C PRO A 704 8.11 17.92 20.39
N ASP A 705 7.69 17.20 19.37
CA ASP A 705 6.61 17.59 18.45
C ASP A 705 5.26 17.74 19.18
N THR A 706 4.93 16.78 20.06
CA THR A 706 3.74 16.82 20.92
C THR A 706 3.80 18.00 21.90
N ARG A 707 4.95 18.23 22.53
CA ARG A 707 5.16 19.41 23.40
C ARG A 707 4.93 20.73 22.65
N HIS A 708 5.50 20.83 21.44
CA HIS A 708 5.31 22.00 20.60
C HIS A 708 3.83 22.21 20.25
N ALA A 709 3.11 21.16 19.84
CA ALA A 709 1.70 21.22 19.54
C ALA A 709 0.84 21.65 20.75
N ILE A 710 1.13 21.12 21.93
CA ILE A 710 0.47 21.49 23.18
C ILE A 710 0.67 23.00 23.46
N LEU A 711 1.92 23.48 23.45
CA LEU A 711 2.27 24.87 23.75
C LEU A 711 1.76 25.86 22.67
N ALA A 712 1.62 25.43 21.44
CA ALA A 712 1.05 26.22 20.33
C ALA A 712 -0.49 26.29 20.32
N SER A 713 -1.17 25.46 21.13
CA SER A 713 -2.64 25.33 21.09
C SER A 713 -3.37 26.57 21.64
N ASP A 714 -4.45 27.01 20.98
CA ASP A 714 -5.22 28.21 21.31
C ASP A 714 -6.10 28.04 22.57
N PHE A 715 -6.29 26.82 23.07
CA PHE A 715 -7.11 26.55 24.26
C PHE A 715 -6.37 26.77 25.58
N LEU A 716 -5.04 27.01 25.56
CA LEU A 716 -4.25 27.28 26.76
C LEU A 716 -4.36 28.74 27.18
N ALA A 717 -4.74 28.98 28.43
CA ALA A 717 -4.60 30.30 29.03
C ALA A 717 -3.12 30.72 29.11
N PRO A 718 -2.79 32.03 28.99
CA PRO A 718 -1.39 32.48 29.02
C PRO A 718 -0.59 32.06 30.25
N ALA A 719 -1.22 32.04 31.44
CA ALA A 719 -0.57 31.63 32.69
C ALA A 719 -0.24 30.13 32.70
N ASP A 720 -1.15 29.29 32.18
CA ASP A 720 -0.99 27.85 32.10
C ASP A 720 0.06 27.48 31.03
N ARG A 721 0.07 28.21 29.92
CA ARG A 721 1.11 28.10 28.88
C ARG A 721 2.50 28.33 29.48
N SER A 722 2.68 29.43 30.21
CA SER A 722 3.97 29.75 30.83
C SER A 722 4.40 28.70 31.86
N ARG A 723 3.43 28.12 32.60
CA ARG A 723 3.71 27.06 33.56
C ARG A 723 4.11 25.75 32.85
N LEU A 724 3.41 25.37 31.77
CA LEU A 724 3.77 24.24 30.93
C LEU A 724 5.09 24.43 30.23
N GLU A 725 5.41 25.66 29.76
CA GLU A 725 6.72 25.99 29.18
C GLU A 725 7.87 25.74 30.18
N MET A 726 7.68 26.11 31.45
CA MET A 726 8.68 25.83 32.49
C MET A 726 8.83 24.34 32.78
N LEU A 727 7.74 23.58 32.76
CA LEU A 727 7.74 22.15 33.09
C LEU A 727 8.21 21.29 31.89
N LEU A 728 7.82 21.66 30.67
CA LEU A 728 8.11 20.91 29.45
C LEU A 728 9.31 21.47 28.67
N GLY A 729 9.64 22.75 28.88
CA GLY A 729 10.76 23.43 28.26
C GLY A 729 12.04 23.15 29.03
N GLY A 730 12.85 22.23 28.58
CA GLY A 730 14.18 22.04 29.15
C GLY A 730 15.09 23.26 28.84
N ALA A 731 15.85 23.73 29.80
CA ALA A 731 16.84 24.79 29.69
C ALA A 731 17.99 24.51 28.67
N ALA A 732 17.98 23.35 28.03
CA ALA A 732 19.01 22.88 27.11
C ALA A 732 19.02 23.57 25.72
N SER A 733 17.90 24.17 25.29
CA SER A 733 17.79 24.65 23.90
C SER A 733 18.47 25.99 23.62
N ALA A 734 18.60 26.88 24.60
CA ALA A 734 19.21 28.21 24.39
C ALA A 734 20.73 28.11 24.16
N ASP A 735 21.40 27.25 24.92
CA ASP A 735 22.88 27.04 24.79
C ASP A 735 23.19 26.34 23.47
N ARG A 736 22.38 25.37 23.03
CA ARG A 736 22.60 24.65 21.76
C ARG A 736 22.37 25.56 20.55
N ALA A 737 21.34 26.42 20.59
CA ALA A 737 21.12 27.40 19.53
C ALA A 737 22.30 28.36 19.35
N ALA A 738 22.94 28.78 20.45
CA ALA A 738 24.14 29.60 20.42
C ALA A 738 25.32 28.87 19.79
N VAL A 739 25.51 27.58 20.13
CA VAL A 739 26.55 26.72 19.51
C VAL A 739 26.33 26.56 18.01
N VAL A 740 25.10 26.24 17.58
CA VAL A 740 24.73 26.12 16.16
C VAL A 740 25.01 27.42 15.40
N ALA A 741 24.65 28.57 15.98
CA ALA A 741 24.91 29.88 15.38
C ALA A 741 26.41 30.17 15.27
N ALA A 742 27.19 29.90 16.32
CA ALA A 742 28.63 30.12 16.33
C ALA A 742 29.36 29.24 15.30
N VAL A 743 29.03 27.95 15.24
CA VAL A 743 29.61 27.03 14.26
C VAL A 743 29.14 27.37 12.84
N GLY A 744 27.89 27.79 12.68
CA GLY A 744 27.33 28.19 11.38
C GLY A 744 28.04 29.39 10.75
N ILE A 745 28.50 30.34 11.56
CA ILE A 745 29.31 31.48 11.09
C ILE A 745 30.70 31.03 10.61
N ALA A 746 31.28 30.00 11.25
CA ALA A 746 32.60 29.47 10.92
C ALA A 746 32.55 28.35 9.85
N LEU A 747 31.36 27.90 9.43
CA LEU A 747 31.20 26.78 8.51
C LEU A 747 31.63 27.20 7.08
N PRO A 748 32.60 26.52 6.44
CA PRO A 748 32.94 26.78 5.04
C PRO A 748 31.74 26.57 4.09
N GLU A 749 31.70 27.36 3.00
CA GLU A 749 30.66 27.25 1.99
C GLU A 749 30.66 25.88 1.22
N ALA A 750 31.86 25.28 1.09
CA ALA A 750 32.07 23.99 0.46
C ALA A 750 32.93 23.09 1.35
N GLY A 751 32.75 21.76 1.25
CA GLY A 751 33.54 20.74 1.95
C GLY A 751 34.18 19.73 1.00
N ASP A 752 35.05 18.88 1.54
CA ASP A 752 35.63 17.73 0.82
C ASP A 752 34.75 16.48 1.02
N ARG A 753 34.10 16.04 -0.01
CA ARG A 753 33.22 14.86 0.00
C ARG A 753 33.91 13.55 0.41
N HIS A 754 35.17 13.35 -0.05
CA HIS A 754 35.89 12.11 0.25
C HIS A 754 36.26 12.07 1.74
N ARG A 755 36.77 13.15 2.28
CA ARG A 755 37.04 13.29 3.71
C ARG A 755 35.75 13.22 4.52
N GLY A 756 34.66 13.81 4.03
CA GLY A 756 33.32 13.70 4.62
C GLY A 756 32.80 12.28 4.72
N ARG A 757 33.05 11.43 3.74
CA ARG A 757 32.72 10.01 3.79
C ARG A 757 33.48 9.25 4.87
N GLU A 758 34.78 9.56 5.03
CA GLU A 758 35.60 8.96 6.09
C GLU A 758 35.11 9.38 7.49
N LEU A 759 34.80 10.67 7.65
CA LEU A 759 34.27 11.21 8.89
C LEU A 759 32.87 10.63 9.20
N PHE A 760 32.00 10.51 8.19
CA PHE A 760 30.70 9.85 8.33
C PHE A 760 30.86 8.40 8.78
N SER A 761 31.75 7.64 8.15
CA SER A 761 32.00 6.23 8.53
C SER A 761 32.47 6.10 9.97
N ARG A 762 33.25 7.09 10.45
CA ARG A 762 33.82 7.08 11.79
C ARG A 762 32.83 7.53 12.88
N TYR A 763 32.04 8.56 12.62
CA TYR A 763 31.23 9.24 13.66
C TYR A 763 29.72 9.02 13.53
N CYS A 764 29.22 8.67 12.35
CA CYS A 764 27.78 8.63 12.05
C CYS A 764 27.27 7.23 11.67
N ALA A 765 28.10 6.42 11.02
CA ALA A 765 27.71 5.14 10.44
C ALA A 765 27.30 4.07 11.49
N GLY A 766 27.67 4.24 12.75
CA GLY A 766 27.22 3.36 13.84
C GLY A 766 25.70 3.39 14.04
N CYS A 767 25.06 4.52 13.75
CA CYS A 767 23.60 4.69 13.91
C CYS A 767 22.88 5.00 12.61
N HIS A 768 23.52 5.68 11.66
CA HIS A 768 22.91 6.16 10.43
C HIS A 768 23.42 5.43 9.21
N ARG A 769 22.54 5.21 8.25
CA ARG A 769 22.89 4.70 6.93
C ARG A 769 22.97 5.84 5.92
N SER A 770 24.01 5.88 5.12
CA SER A 770 24.12 6.73 3.94
C SER A 770 25.02 6.08 2.90
N GLY A 771 24.55 6.01 1.65
CA GLY A 771 25.32 5.50 0.53
C GLY A 771 25.84 4.07 0.67
N GLY A 772 25.04 3.17 1.22
CA GLY A 772 25.40 1.78 1.44
C GLY A 772 26.31 1.53 2.66
N ILE A 773 26.63 2.58 3.43
CA ILE A 773 27.47 2.51 4.64
C ILE A 773 26.61 2.77 5.87
N GLY A 774 26.78 1.98 6.93
CA GLY A 774 26.23 2.23 8.25
C GLY A 774 25.00 1.42 8.62
N ALA A 775 24.54 1.61 9.87
CA ALA A 775 23.42 0.93 10.50
C ALA A 775 22.09 1.71 10.33
N ARG A 776 20.97 1.05 10.67
CA ARG A 776 19.62 1.64 10.65
C ARG A 776 19.06 1.78 12.07
N VAL A 777 19.77 2.45 12.95
CA VAL A 777 19.27 2.81 14.26
C VAL A 777 18.54 4.15 14.20
N GLY A 778 19.23 5.16 13.65
CA GLY A 778 18.64 6.47 13.34
C GLY A 778 18.05 6.52 11.93
N PRO A 779 17.47 7.67 11.52
CA PRO A 779 16.96 7.87 10.17
C PRO A 779 18.03 7.62 9.10
N ASP A 780 17.60 7.06 7.97
CA ASP A 780 18.43 6.90 6.80
C ASP A 780 18.78 8.29 6.20
N LEU A 781 20.06 8.57 6.03
CA LEU A 781 20.57 9.86 5.56
C LEU A 781 20.90 9.87 4.05
N ALA A 782 20.52 8.83 3.31
CA ALA A 782 20.79 8.74 1.87
C ALA A 782 20.15 9.91 1.07
N ALA A 783 19.06 10.49 1.57
CA ALA A 783 18.29 11.55 0.93
C ALA A 783 18.57 12.97 1.46
N MET A 784 19.67 13.19 2.17
CA MET A 784 19.96 14.50 2.78
C MET A 784 20.40 15.58 1.79
N HIS A 785 20.68 15.25 0.55
CA HIS A 785 21.06 16.20 -0.51
C HIS A 785 20.03 17.31 -0.77
N ALA A 786 18.75 17.10 -0.43
CA ALA A 786 17.70 18.12 -0.57
C ALA A 786 17.55 19.01 0.67
N LYS A 787 18.33 18.77 1.74
CA LYS A 787 18.22 19.51 2.99
C LYS A 787 19.20 20.69 2.99
N PRO A 788 18.77 21.91 3.33
CA PRO A 788 19.67 23.05 3.43
C PRO A 788 20.83 22.76 4.38
N ARG A 789 22.06 23.15 4.02
CA ARG A 789 23.28 22.93 4.81
C ARG A 789 23.15 23.39 6.26
N GLY A 790 22.55 24.59 6.47
CA GLY A 790 22.30 25.11 7.82
C GLY A 790 21.35 24.26 8.65
N GLN A 791 20.38 23.64 7.99
CA GLN A 791 19.45 22.74 8.67
C GLN A 791 20.11 21.39 9.03
N LEU A 792 20.99 20.88 8.18
CA LEU A 792 21.80 19.69 8.50
C LEU A 792 22.76 19.96 9.65
N LEU A 793 23.40 21.15 9.65
CA LEU A 793 24.24 21.57 10.77
C LEU A 793 23.44 21.61 12.07
N GLU A 794 22.24 22.19 12.04
CA GLU A 794 21.35 22.22 13.21
C GLU A 794 20.97 20.81 13.67
N ASP A 795 20.59 19.89 12.76
CA ASP A 795 20.23 18.51 13.12
C ASP A 795 21.42 17.71 13.71
N ILE A 796 22.66 18.01 13.26
CA ILE A 796 23.87 17.37 13.79
C ILE A 796 24.21 17.90 15.17
N LEU A 797 24.14 19.22 15.37
CA LEU A 797 24.59 19.87 16.60
C LEU A 797 23.49 19.97 17.68
N ASP A 798 22.20 19.99 17.28
CA ASP A 798 21.05 20.01 18.19
C ASP A 798 20.03 18.90 17.80
N PRO A 799 20.39 17.61 17.95
CA PRO A 799 19.54 16.49 17.54
C PRO A 799 18.23 16.36 18.32
N ASN A 800 18.09 17.11 19.42
CA ASN A 800 16.91 17.11 20.26
C ASN A 800 15.87 18.16 19.86
N ARG A 801 16.21 19.11 18.98
CA ARG A 801 15.33 20.24 18.63
C ARG A 801 14.08 19.84 17.86
N ARG A 802 14.22 18.87 16.92
CA ARG A 802 13.13 18.38 16.04
C ARG A 802 12.99 16.87 16.12
N LEU A 803 13.15 16.32 17.31
CA LEU A 803 13.06 14.90 17.56
C LEU A 803 11.60 14.45 17.49
N THR A 804 11.28 13.49 16.63
CA THR A 804 9.97 12.83 16.58
C THR A 804 9.88 11.70 17.59
N GLY A 805 8.65 11.34 18.01
CA GLY A 805 8.44 10.33 19.04
C GLY A 805 9.03 8.95 18.74
N GLU A 806 9.13 8.58 17.47
CA GLU A 806 9.71 7.30 17.03
C GLU A 806 11.23 7.20 17.25
N TYR A 807 11.93 8.34 17.31
CA TYR A 807 13.39 8.43 17.58
C TYR A 807 13.71 8.93 18.99
N ALA A 808 12.71 9.08 19.85
CA ALA A 808 12.92 9.41 21.26
C ALA A 808 13.37 8.16 22.03
N ALA A 809 14.53 8.25 22.67
CA ALA A 809 15.10 7.16 23.44
C ALA A 809 14.31 6.90 24.73
N VAL A 810 14.23 5.63 25.12
CA VAL A 810 13.73 5.19 26.41
C VAL A 810 14.86 4.59 27.25
N ALA A 811 14.76 4.75 28.56
CA ALA A 811 15.60 4.08 29.53
C ALA A 811 14.77 2.98 30.23
N VAL A 812 15.32 1.77 30.26
CA VAL A 812 14.71 0.61 30.92
C VAL A 812 15.69 0.08 31.94
N VAL A 813 15.21 -0.16 33.17
CA VAL A 813 15.96 -0.87 34.20
C VAL A 813 15.19 -2.13 34.56
N THR A 814 15.89 -3.26 34.55
CA THR A 814 15.31 -4.53 34.95
C THR A 814 15.37 -4.73 36.47
N ARG A 815 14.55 -5.63 36.99
CA ARG A 815 14.56 -6.03 38.43
C ARG A 815 15.91 -6.69 38.83
N GLU A 816 16.66 -7.19 37.88
CA GLU A 816 18.01 -7.74 38.08
C GLU A 816 19.10 -6.65 38.08
N GLY A 817 18.71 -5.39 37.78
CA GLY A 817 19.62 -4.21 37.80
C GLY A 817 20.26 -3.90 36.47
N ASP A 818 19.93 -4.61 35.37
CA ASP A 818 20.42 -4.27 34.05
C ASP A 818 19.73 -3.00 33.56
N ALA A 819 20.53 -2.10 32.95
CA ALA A 819 20.03 -0.84 32.42
C ALA A 819 20.25 -0.76 30.90
N PHE A 820 19.19 -0.50 30.17
CA PHE A 820 19.19 -0.36 28.72
C PHE A 820 18.72 1.03 28.31
N MET A 821 19.32 1.59 27.26
CA MET A 821 18.86 2.81 26.61
C MET A 821 18.78 2.57 25.10
N GLY A 822 17.59 2.72 24.52
CA GLY A 822 17.36 2.42 23.12
C GLY A 822 16.07 3.03 22.58
N LEU A 823 15.81 2.77 21.30
CA LEU A 823 14.55 3.09 20.63
C LEU A 823 13.61 1.89 20.72
N VAL A 824 12.34 2.12 20.99
CA VAL A 824 11.35 1.04 20.96
C VAL A 824 11.12 0.62 19.49
N SER A 825 11.62 -0.55 19.13
CA SER A 825 11.50 -1.13 17.77
C SER A 825 10.39 -2.17 17.64
N GLY A 826 9.90 -2.70 18.76
CA GLY A 826 8.78 -3.63 18.81
C GLY A 826 8.17 -3.70 20.19
N GLU A 827 6.88 -4.00 20.23
CA GLU A 827 6.15 -4.07 21.47
C GLU A 827 5.07 -5.15 21.42
N THR A 828 5.00 -5.97 22.45
CA THR A 828 3.95 -6.96 22.66
C THR A 828 3.41 -6.87 24.11
N PRO A 829 2.29 -7.50 24.43
CA PRO A 829 1.78 -7.55 25.81
C PRO A 829 2.77 -8.13 26.83
N VAL A 830 3.71 -8.97 26.38
CA VAL A 830 4.63 -9.71 27.26
C VAL A 830 6.09 -9.22 27.19
N ALA A 831 6.48 -8.45 26.19
CA ALA A 831 7.87 -7.98 26.01
C ALA A 831 7.95 -6.64 25.28
N VAL A 832 9.07 -5.93 25.46
CA VAL A 832 9.47 -4.74 24.71
C VAL A 832 10.78 -5.04 24.01
N GLN A 833 10.88 -4.65 22.74
CA GLN A 833 12.14 -4.71 21.97
C GLN A 833 12.75 -3.32 21.87
N LEU A 834 14.01 -3.22 22.26
CA LEU A 834 14.78 -1.99 22.15
C LEU A 834 15.90 -2.16 21.13
N THR A 835 15.97 -1.25 20.16
CA THR A 835 17.16 -1.11 19.33
C THR A 835 18.15 -0.18 20.05
N LEU A 836 19.28 -0.73 20.47
CA LEU A 836 20.35 0.00 21.15
C LEU A 836 21.19 0.81 20.15
N ALA A 837 22.05 1.69 20.66
CA ALA A 837 22.88 2.57 19.83
C ALA A 837 23.78 1.81 18.83
N GLU A 838 24.19 0.60 19.16
CA GLU A 838 25.02 -0.27 18.30
C GLU A 838 24.20 -1.04 17.25
N GLY A 839 22.87 -0.85 17.21
CA GLY A 839 21.96 -1.57 16.31
C GLY A 839 21.55 -2.97 16.81
N THR A 840 21.99 -3.37 18.00
CA THR A 840 21.55 -4.60 18.64
C THR A 840 20.10 -4.46 19.11
N ILE A 841 19.31 -5.51 18.94
CA ILE A 841 17.92 -5.55 19.42
C ILE A 841 17.87 -6.40 20.67
N GLU A 842 17.50 -5.76 21.79
CA GLU A 842 17.25 -6.43 23.07
C GLU A 842 15.76 -6.64 23.27
N THR A 843 15.39 -7.87 23.64
CA THR A 843 13.99 -8.22 23.95
C THR A 843 13.84 -8.40 25.46
N ILE A 844 13.18 -7.45 26.11
CA ILE A 844 13.06 -7.38 27.56
C ILE A 844 11.63 -7.82 27.95
N PRO A 845 11.48 -8.91 28.70
CA PRO A 845 10.17 -9.31 29.21
C PRO A 845 9.60 -8.21 30.14
N ARG A 846 8.33 -7.87 29.97
CA ARG A 846 7.70 -6.81 30.79
C ARG A 846 7.74 -7.11 32.28
N GLY A 847 7.56 -8.39 32.67
CA GLY A 847 7.68 -8.80 34.07
C GLY A 847 9.07 -8.59 34.70
N ALA A 848 10.12 -8.49 33.88
CA ALA A 848 11.47 -8.19 34.33
C ALA A 848 11.75 -6.67 34.46
N ILE A 849 10.89 -5.80 33.92
CA ILE A 849 11.08 -4.36 33.96
C ILE A 849 10.71 -3.80 35.32
N GLU A 850 11.60 -3.05 35.93
CA GLU A 850 11.37 -2.27 37.14
C GLU A 850 11.10 -0.80 36.81
N VAL A 851 11.88 -0.22 35.88
CA VAL A 851 11.71 1.17 35.42
C VAL A 851 11.62 1.19 33.90
N PHE A 852 10.59 1.87 33.39
CA PHE A 852 10.47 2.21 32.00
C PHE A 852 10.17 3.69 31.86
N ARG A 853 11.09 4.46 31.26
CA ARG A 853 10.99 5.92 31.25
C ARG A 853 11.47 6.50 29.91
N GLY A 854 10.68 7.38 29.30
CA GLY A 854 11.11 8.21 28.18
C GLY A 854 12.22 9.19 28.61
N THR A 855 13.25 9.33 27.80
CA THR A 855 14.33 10.27 28.10
C THR A 855 14.05 11.68 27.56
N GLY A 856 13.14 11.80 26.59
CA GLY A 856 12.88 13.01 25.83
C GLY A 856 14.07 13.47 24.97
N LYS A 857 15.04 12.60 24.78
CA LYS A 857 16.27 12.86 24.03
C LYS A 857 16.47 11.84 22.92
N SER A 858 17.19 12.24 21.89
CA SER A 858 17.69 11.37 20.85
C SER A 858 18.78 10.44 21.40
N LEU A 859 18.95 9.25 20.78
CA LEU A 859 20.17 8.47 20.96
C LEU A 859 21.39 9.16 20.32
N MET A 860 21.17 10.05 19.35
CA MET A 860 22.25 10.84 18.74
C MET A 860 22.84 11.78 19.80
N PRO A 861 24.14 11.69 20.10
CA PRO A 861 24.76 12.52 21.14
C PRO A 861 24.86 13.99 20.70
N GLU A 862 24.79 14.90 21.66
CA GLU A 862 25.20 16.29 21.49
C GLU A 862 26.74 16.40 21.62
N GLY A 863 27.30 17.52 21.17
CA GLY A 863 28.72 17.83 21.42
C GLY A 863 29.64 17.47 20.25
N PHE A 864 29.10 17.20 19.06
CA PHE A 864 29.95 16.93 17.87
C PHE A 864 30.91 18.07 17.53
N GLU A 865 30.63 19.32 17.90
CA GLU A 865 31.52 20.47 17.75
C GLU A 865 32.80 20.38 18.60
N GLN A 866 32.86 19.49 19.58
CA GLN A 866 34.06 19.21 20.36
C GLN A 866 35.00 18.19 19.67
N ALA A 867 34.40 17.32 18.83
CA ALA A 867 35.11 16.26 18.11
C ALA A 867 35.41 16.62 16.65
N LEU A 868 34.57 17.47 16.05
CA LEU A 868 34.61 17.87 14.64
C LEU A 868 34.73 19.39 14.55
N ARG A 869 35.74 19.85 13.83
CA ARG A 869 35.90 21.27 13.53
C ARG A 869 34.89 21.74 12.52
N PRO A 870 34.63 23.04 12.33
CA PRO A 870 33.72 23.54 11.31
C PRO A 870 34.01 23.00 9.88
N GLU A 871 35.32 22.83 9.54
CA GLU A 871 35.72 22.25 8.24
C GLU A 871 35.30 20.77 8.14
N ASP A 872 35.46 19.99 9.21
CA ASP A 872 35.09 18.58 9.26
C ASP A 872 33.57 18.42 9.18
N LEU A 873 32.80 19.32 9.81
CA LEU A 873 31.33 19.36 9.67
C LEU A 873 30.90 19.76 8.26
N ALA A 874 31.61 20.71 7.63
CA ALA A 874 31.35 21.07 6.24
C ALA A 874 31.57 19.88 5.32
N ASP A 875 32.60 19.06 5.53
CA ASP A 875 32.91 17.86 4.77
C ASP A 875 31.83 16.78 4.93
N VAL A 876 31.40 16.52 6.18
CA VAL A 876 30.27 15.58 6.43
C VAL A 876 28.99 16.07 5.75
N ILE A 877 28.67 17.36 5.86
CA ILE A 877 27.51 17.94 5.18
C ILE A 877 27.67 17.83 3.66
N GLU A 878 28.87 18.07 3.13
CA GLU A 878 29.15 17.90 1.70
C GLU A 878 28.95 16.46 1.25
N PHE A 879 29.43 15.48 2.04
CA PHE A 879 29.19 14.07 1.76
C PHE A 879 27.70 13.73 1.75
N LEU A 880 26.90 14.26 2.69
CA LEU A 880 25.47 14.02 2.80
C LEU A 880 24.65 14.77 1.75
N THR A 881 25.12 15.92 1.27
CA THR A 881 24.40 16.79 0.33
C THR A 881 24.82 16.60 -1.12
N THR A 882 26.03 16.10 -1.36
CA THR A 882 26.51 15.88 -2.73
C THR A 882 25.84 14.65 -3.33
N ARG A 883 25.14 14.83 -4.46
CA ARG A 883 24.56 13.75 -5.23
C ARG A 883 25.65 12.75 -5.65
N ARG A 884 25.36 11.46 -5.50
CA ARG A 884 26.22 10.35 -5.95
C ARG A 884 25.96 10.04 -7.40
#